data_3d96cdc568f05c1a640c2df331c52acc
#
_entry.id   3d96cdc568f05c1a640c2df331c52acc
#
_cell.length_a   1.000
_cell.length_b   1.000
_cell.length_c   1.000
_cell.angle_alpha   90.00
_cell.angle_beta   90.00
_cell.angle_gamma   90.00
#
_symmetry.space_group_name_H-M   'P 1'
#
loop_
_entity.id
_entity.type
_entity.pdbx_description
1 polymer ?
#
loop_
_entity_poly.entity_id
_entity_poly.type
_entity_poly.pdbx_seq_one_letter_code
_entity_poly.pdbx_strand_id
1 'polypeptide(L)'
;VTPGPISRGEAAALLALLLLLLALTLTPITNNDLFIHLKTGETILKTGSVPRVDDYSALARGRPYIAHEWLAGVVFKLVQAAAGWNGLILLKALVAIAVAALLYAAARQAGVPPDTGLPALAFVLILAASRFMERPHIFTSLMIAAFLLLLTRRRRGRRAPLWAFLLLQTVWANLHGGFVLGPVIVALAAAATALDRFLERRAGLGTTGRAREGAGLAPAREAASLGLLAIGLVLVSLVNPYGPRLLKFPFALTGTSFMGEIYEWLPPLVAFDFRNGTMTPSPYASTYMALYYLAWIGFGILSFGLVAARWRRGHPLPQGATFAVLVFALFLILSLRMNRNVADFALATFPGVMTAFTAARGDGRRPSLLPWIATALLLVAAWFAVMGYPYSPAMRRSPGLGIGRNIPVAAADYLAGIGVRGNVFNTYASGGYLIDRLYPAVRVAMDSRNDVYGEDLYRQYSRALSDADALDAMLDRLDAAAILLEWPNQGMMTAAAAVHRLKGWTPVFFDDVAVIYLRADGPWAGVAERDGYTLLDPALYRGGAIRHENAARALAEAERALAQGGSYIARVIRIDALYGLKRDSEALQDEDRLLKEDPPLFHIYTHLGWIRLARGDRAEAAARFRRALHYQPDSQLAMQGLSLAQGAASP
;
A
#
# COMPACT_ATOMS: atom_id res chain seq x y z
N VAL A 1 -3.54 2.15 -39.06
CA VAL A 1 -3.40 0.69 -39.03
C VAL A 1 -4.30 0.15 -37.93
N THR A 2 -5.30 -0.63 -38.27
CA THR A 2 -6.05 -1.42 -37.27
C THR A 2 -5.12 -2.50 -36.73
N PRO A 3 -5.10 -2.75 -35.41
CA PRO A 3 -4.36 -3.90 -34.88
C PRO A 3 -4.81 -5.18 -35.59
N GLY A 4 -3.87 -5.96 -36.09
CA GLY A 4 -4.16 -7.26 -36.68
C GLY A 4 -4.74 -8.24 -35.65
N PRO A 5 -5.25 -9.40 -36.09
CA PRO A 5 -5.72 -10.45 -35.19
C PRO A 5 -4.61 -10.89 -34.23
N ILE A 6 -5.01 -11.30 -33.03
CA ILE A 6 -4.09 -11.80 -32.00
C ILE A 6 -3.44 -13.10 -32.48
N SER A 7 -2.11 -13.11 -32.56
CA SER A 7 -1.36 -14.32 -32.92
C SER A 7 -1.32 -15.31 -31.75
N ARG A 8 -1.04 -16.60 -32.02
CA ARG A 8 -0.88 -17.62 -30.95
C ARG A 8 0.20 -17.23 -29.94
N GLY A 9 1.33 -16.68 -30.39
CA GLY A 9 2.40 -16.20 -29.51
C GLY A 9 1.97 -15.02 -28.64
N GLU A 10 1.19 -14.07 -29.20
CA GLU A 10 0.62 -12.94 -28.46
C GLU A 10 -0.39 -13.43 -27.41
N ALA A 11 -1.24 -14.39 -27.74
CA ALA A 11 -2.18 -14.99 -26.80
C ALA A 11 -1.46 -15.70 -25.63
N ALA A 12 -0.40 -16.45 -25.92
CA ALA A 12 0.43 -17.09 -24.88
C ALA A 12 1.10 -16.06 -23.96
N ALA A 13 1.65 -14.98 -24.50
CA ALA A 13 2.25 -13.92 -23.71
C ALA A 13 1.23 -13.14 -22.87
N LEU A 14 0.01 -12.92 -23.39
CA LEU A 14 -1.10 -12.31 -22.64
C LEU A 14 -1.56 -13.22 -21.50
N LEU A 15 -1.65 -14.52 -21.71
CA LEU A 15 -1.96 -15.49 -20.64
C LEU A 15 -0.89 -15.50 -19.56
N ALA A 16 0.39 -15.47 -19.94
CA ALA A 16 1.51 -15.39 -19.00
C ALA A 16 1.48 -14.06 -18.20
N LEU A 17 1.14 -12.95 -18.84
CA LEU A 17 0.93 -11.66 -18.18
C LEU A 17 -0.23 -11.70 -17.20
N LEU A 18 -1.34 -12.37 -17.55
CA LEU A 18 -2.47 -12.58 -16.65
C LEU A 18 -2.04 -13.36 -15.40
N LEU A 19 -1.29 -14.45 -15.57
CA LEU A 19 -0.77 -15.24 -14.44
C LEU A 19 0.18 -14.43 -13.56
N LEU A 20 1.02 -13.59 -14.16
CA LEU A 20 1.85 -12.65 -13.41
C LEU A 20 0.99 -11.66 -12.59
N LEU A 21 -0.05 -11.07 -13.19
CA LEU A 21 -0.96 -10.17 -12.46
C LEU A 21 -1.66 -10.88 -11.32
N LEU A 22 -2.12 -12.11 -11.52
CA LEU A 22 -2.73 -12.90 -10.45
C LEU A 22 -1.74 -13.17 -9.32
N ALA A 23 -0.48 -13.51 -9.62
CA ALA A 23 0.56 -13.69 -8.60
C ALA A 23 0.85 -12.41 -7.81
N LEU A 24 0.74 -11.23 -8.45
CA LEU A 24 0.97 -9.93 -7.82
C LEU A 24 -0.24 -9.41 -7.02
N THR A 25 -1.46 -9.86 -7.34
CA THR A 25 -2.70 -9.28 -6.82
C THR A 25 -3.51 -10.20 -5.93
N LEU A 26 -3.42 -11.54 -6.10
CA LEU A 26 -4.09 -12.48 -5.20
C LEU A 26 -3.30 -12.61 -3.90
N THR A 27 -3.33 -11.58 -3.08
CA THR A 27 -2.63 -11.48 -1.80
C THR A 27 -3.62 -11.15 -0.70
N PRO A 28 -3.44 -11.64 0.55
CA PRO A 28 -4.32 -11.35 1.67
C PRO A 28 -4.47 -9.84 1.91
N ILE A 29 -5.57 -9.46 2.50
CA ILE A 29 -5.85 -8.07 2.89
C ILE A 29 -4.97 -7.71 4.09
N THR A 30 -3.97 -6.86 3.87
CA THR A 30 -3.04 -6.37 4.90
C THR A 30 -3.19 -4.88 5.18
N ASN A 31 -4.10 -4.21 4.47
CA ASN A 31 -4.28 -2.78 4.53
C ASN A 31 -5.37 -2.37 5.51
N ASN A 32 -4.99 -1.67 6.57
CA ASN A 32 -5.90 -1.22 7.62
C ASN A 32 -6.90 -0.13 7.16
N ASP A 33 -6.56 0.69 6.15
CA ASP A 33 -7.45 1.75 5.66
C ASP A 33 -8.73 1.22 5.01
N LEU A 34 -8.69 -0.01 4.45
CA LEU A 34 -9.85 -0.65 3.86
C LEU A 34 -11.05 -0.64 4.82
N PHE A 35 -10.82 -0.91 6.09
CA PHE A 35 -11.88 -1.10 7.08
C PHE A 35 -12.64 0.20 7.37
N ILE A 36 -11.98 1.36 7.33
CA ILE A 36 -12.64 2.67 7.41
C ILE A 36 -13.56 2.89 6.19
N HIS A 37 -13.09 2.51 4.99
CA HIS A 37 -13.93 2.60 3.79
C HIS A 37 -15.14 1.67 3.86
N LEU A 38 -14.96 0.45 4.38
CA LEU A 38 -16.05 -0.50 4.60
C LEU A 38 -17.09 0.06 5.59
N LYS A 39 -16.65 0.61 6.74
CA LYS A 39 -17.55 1.21 7.72
C LYS A 39 -18.24 2.45 7.18
N THR A 40 -17.53 3.31 6.45
CA THR A 40 -18.14 4.47 5.79
C THR A 40 -19.20 4.04 4.76
N GLY A 41 -18.89 3.04 3.95
CA GLY A 41 -19.83 2.46 3.00
C GLY A 41 -21.05 1.83 3.68
N GLU A 42 -20.85 1.09 4.76
CA GLU A 42 -21.93 0.53 5.59
C GLU A 42 -22.83 1.63 6.15
N THR A 43 -22.25 2.70 6.69
CA THR A 43 -22.98 3.84 7.24
C THR A 43 -23.84 4.49 6.16
N ILE A 44 -23.28 4.72 4.97
CA ILE A 44 -24.01 5.30 3.84
C ILE A 44 -25.16 4.41 3.40
N LEU A 45 -24.93 3.10 3.27
CA LEU A 45 -25.99 2.16 2.87
C LEU A 45 -27.12 2.07 3.90
N LYS A 46 -26.80 2.22 5.20
CA LYS A 46 -27.81 2.20 6.27
C LYS A 46 -28.57 3.51 6.41
N THR A 47 -27.89 4.65 6.25
CA THR A 47 -28.47 5.98 6.54
C THR A 47 -28.94 6.74 5.30
N GLY A 48 -28.52 6.30 4.10
CA GLY A 48 -28.77 7.04 2.84
C GLY A 48 -27.97 8.35 2.74
N SER A 49 -27.05 8.64 3.65
CA SER A 49 -26.32 9.91 3.71
C SER A 49 -24.81 9.72 3.89
N VAL A 50 -24.01 10.58 3.25
CA VAL A 50 -22.56 10.59 3.39
C VAL A 50 -22.17 11.31 4.68
N PRO A 51 -21.34 10.72 5.57
CA PRO A 51 -20.90 11.33 6.81
C PRO A 51 -20.19 12.68 6.57
N ARG A 52 -20.49 13.67 7.41
CA ARG A 52 -19.88 15.02 7.36
C ARG A 52 -19.13 15.40 8.62
N VAL A 53 -19.29 14.61 9.67
CA VAL A 53 -18.61 14.75 10.95
C VAL A 53 -18.09 13.40 11.39
N ASP A 54 -17.00 13.39 12.14
CA ASP A 54 -16.48 12.17 12.74
C ASP A 54 -17.29 11.77 13.98
N ASP A 55 -17.72 10.51 14.04
CA ASP A 55 -18.28 9.86 15.23
C ASP A 55 -17.59 8.52 15.53
N TYR A 56 -16.59 8.15 14.74
CA TYR A 56 -15.87 6.87 14.88
C TYR A 56 -14.75 6.95 15.92
N SER A 57 -14.13 8.13 16.08
CA SER A 57 -13.04 8.32 17.02
C SER A 57 -13.43 9.17 18.24
N ALA A 58 -12.75 8.91 19.35
CA ALA A 58 -12.97 9.65 20.58
C ALA A 58 -12.24 11.01 20.57
N LEU A 59 -11.00 11.06 20.06
CA LEU A 59 -10.19 12.27 20.06
C LEU A 59 -10.68 13.34 19.09
N ALA A 60 -11.32 12.95 17.98
CA ALA A 60 -11.77 13.87 16.95
C ALA A 60 -13.31 13.92 16.81
N ARG A 61 -14.05 13.38 17.77
CA ARG A 61 -15.51 13.32 17.74
C ARG A 61 -16.13 14.68 17.46
N GLY A 62 -17.05 14.73 16.49
CA GLY A 62 -17.74 15.95 16.08
C GLY A 62 -16.94 16.87 15.17
N ARG A 63 -15.66 16.57 14.87
CA ARG A 63 -14.89 17.34 13.88
C ARG A 63 -15.41 17.12 12.45
N PRO A 64 -15.22 18.09 11.55
CA PRO A 64 -15.57 17.92 10.15
C PRO A 64 -14.86 16.70 9.54
N TYR A 65 -15.61 15.86 8.85
CA TYR A 65 -15.10 14.71 8.11
C TYR A 65 -15.49 14.82 6.64
N ILE A 66 -14.51 14.75 5.75
CA ILE A 66 -14.71 14.73 4.30
C ILE A 66 -14.45 13.31 3.79
N ALA A 67 -15.50 12.49 3.75
CA ALA A 67 -15.41 11.13 3.19
C ALA A 67 -15.31 11.22 1.64
N HIS A 68 -14.20 11.76 1.15
CA HIS A 68 -13.98 12.05 -0.28
C HIS A 68 -13.97 10.80 -1.17
N GLU A 69 -13.78 9.63 -0.58
CA GLU A 69 -13.75 8.31 -1.22
C GLU A 69 -15.05 7.51 -0.93
N TRP A 70 -16.13 8.21 -0.65
CA TRP A 70 -17.38 7.62 -0.20
C TRP A 70 -17.93 6.54 -1.14
N LEU A 71 -17.86 6.77 -2.46
CA LEU A 71 -18.35 5.81 -3.46
C LEU A 71 -17.50 4.54 -3.49
N ALA A 72 -16.17 4.66 -3.31
CA ALA A 72 -15.32 3.50 -3.18
C ALA A 72 -15.67 2.68 -1.93
N GLY A 73 -15.95 3.33 -0.81
CA GLY A 73 -16.43 2.68 0.40
C GLY A 73 -17.73 1.89 0.18
N VAL A 74 -18.70 2.48 -0.53
CA VAL A 74 -19.95 1.79 -0.91
C VAL A 74 -19.66 0.57 -1.81
N VAL A 75 -18.81 0.72 -2.85
CA VAL A 75 -18.43 -0.38 -3.74
C VAL A 75 -17.77 -1.50 -2.95
N PHE A 76 -16.79 -1.19 -2.10
CA PHE A 76 -16.10 -2.19 -1.27
C PHE A 76 -17.08 -2.91 -0.34
N LYS A 77 -18.00 -2.19 0.30
CA LYS A 77 -18.99 -2.80 1.19
C LYS A 77 -19.95 -3.72 0.47
N LEU A 78 -20.43 -3.33 -0.71
CA LEU A 78 -21.30 -4.18 -1.53
C LEU A 78 -20.57 -5.46 -1.99
N VAL A 79 -19.31 -5.35 -2.42
CA VAL A 79 -18.51 -6.51 -2.82
C VAL A 79 -18.22 -7.42 -1.63
N GLN A 80 -17.88 -6.84 -0.46
CA GLN A 80 -17.67 -7.60 0.76
C GLN A 80 -18.95 -8.35 1.19
N ALA A 81 -20.11 -7.69 1.12
CA ALA A 81 -21.37 -8.31 1.47
C ALA A 81 -21.76 -9.47 0.52
N ALA A 82 -21.44 -9.34 -0.77
CA ALA A 82 -21.77 -10.34 -1.78
C ALA A 82 -20.79 -11.53 -1.82
N ALA A 83 -19.48 -11.31 -1.61
CA ALA A 83 -18.43 -12.29 -1.85
C ALA A 83 -17.35 -12.36 -0.75
N GLY A 84 -17.58 -11.72 0.41
CA GLY A 84 -16.68 -11.72 1.55
C GLY A 84 -15.33 -11.04 1.26
N TRP A 85 -14.34 -11.36 2.07
CA TRP A 85 -12.98 -10.82 1.94
C TRP A 85 -12.32 -11.19 0.61
N ASN A 86 -12.57 -12.41 0.13
CA ASN A 86 -12.04 -12.89 -1.15
C ASN A 86 -12.63 -12.12 -2.33
N GLY A 87 -13.87 -11.63 -2.21
CA GLY A 87 -14.47 -10.76 -3.21
C GLY A 87 -13.70 -9.45 -3.40
N LEU A 88 -13.18 -8.85 -2.33
CA LEU A 88 -12.36 -7.65 -2.39
C LEU A 88 -11.00 -7.91 -3.04
N ILE A 89 -10.39 -9.06 -2.76
CA ILE A 89 -9.14 -9.50 -3.41
C ILE A 89 -9.36 -9.69 -4.91
N LEU A 90 -10.47 -10.31 -5.30
CA LEU A 90 -10.86 -10.48 -6.70
C LEU A 90 -11.16 -9.15 -7.39
N LEU A 91 -11.84 -8.23 -6.72
CA LEU A 91 -12.06 -6.87 -7.25
C LEU A 91 -10.74 -6.18 -7.56
N LYS A 92 -9.77 -6.23 -6.63
CA LYS A 92 -8.41 -5.70 -6.85
C LYS A 92 -7.76 -6.31 -8.08
N ALA A 93 -7.81 -7.64 -8.21
CA ALA A 93 -7.24 -8.36 -9.35
C ALA A 93 -7.93 -7.96 -10.67
N LEU A 94 -9.25 -7.87 -10.70
CA LEU A 94 -10.01 -7.45 -11.87
C LEU A 94 -9.68 -6.01 -12.29
N VAL A 95 -9.55 -5.09 -11.34
CA VAL A 95 -9.14 -3.71 -11.63
C VAL A 95 -7.72 -3.67 -12.21
N ALA A 96 -6.76 -4.43 -11.65
CA ALA A 96 -5.40 -4.49 -12.17
C ALA A 96 -5.36 -5.07 -13.60
N ILE A 97 -6.15 -6.11 -13.88
CA ILE A 97 -6.31 -6.69 -15.23
C ILE A 97 -6.92 -5.66 -16.18
N ALA A 98 -7.93 -4.90 -15.76
CA ALA A 98 -8.53 -3.86 -16.56
C ALA A 98 -7.52 -2.73 -16.88
N VAL A 99 -6.72 -2.30 -15.90
CA VAL A 99 -5.62 -1.33 -16.11
C VAL A 99 -4.64 -1.84 -17.17
N ALA A 100 -4.18 -3.08 -17.03
CA ALA A 100 -3.26 -3.68 -18.00
C ALA A 100 -3.86 -3.76 -19.41
N ALA A 101 -5.13 -4.19 -19.52
CA ALA A 101 -5.84 -4.30 -20.80
C ALA A 101 -6.01 -2.92 -21.48
N LEU A 102 -6.39 -1.88 -20.71
CA LEU A 102 -6.55 -0.52 -21.24
C LEU A 102 -5.21 0.07 -21.70
N LEU A 103 -4.14 -0.10 -20.92
CA LEU A 103 -2.80 0.36 -21.27
C LEU A 103 -2.26 -0.40 -22.49
N TYR A 104 -2.43 -1.71 -22.55
CA TYR A 104 -2.07 -2.52 -23.71
C TYR A 104 -2.83 -2.06 -24.96
N ALA A 105 -4.14 -1.87 -24.85
CA ALA A 105 -4.96 -1.36 -25.94
C ALA A 105 -4.50 0.04 -26.41
N ALA A 106 -4.13 0.93 -25.49
CA ALA A 106 -3.59 2.25 -25.83
C ALA A 106 -2.26 2.13 -26.61
N ALA A 107 -1.32 1.30 -26.14
CA ALA A 107 -0.05 1.05 -26.80
C ALA A 107 -0.23 0.40 -28.18
N ARG A 108 -1.07 -0.62 -28.31
CA ARG A 108 -1.40 -1.28 -29.58
C ARG A 108 -2.01 -0.30 -30.60
N GLN A 109 -2.94 0.55 -30.14
CA GLN A 109 -3.53 1.58 -30.99
C GLN A 109 -2.52 2.68 -31.37
N ALA A 110 -1.50 2.92 -30.55
CA ALA A 110 -0.39 3.80 -30.87
C ALA A 110 0.64 3.17 -31.83
N GLY A 111 0.47 1.89 -32.21
CA GLY A 111 1.34 1.18 -33.15
C GLY A 111 2.51 0.45 -32.47
N VAL A 112 2.47 0.24 -31.16
CA VAL A 112 3.51 -0.50 -30.43
C VAL A 112 3.35 -2.00 -30.72
N PRO A 113 4.42 -2.69 -31.21
CA PRO A 113 4.39 -4.12 -31.46
C PRO A 113 4.26 -4.93 -30.15
N PRO A 114 3.58 -6.09 -30.16
CA PRO A 114 3.45 -6.96 -28.98
C PRO A 114 4.79 -7.38 -28.37
N ASP A 115 5.79 -7.70 -29.22
CA ASP A 115 7.13 -8.14 -28.79
C ASP A 115 7.87 -7.11 -27.93
N THR A 116 7.54 -5.84 -28.04
CA THR A 116 8.12 -4.77 -27.22
C THR A 116 7.15 -4.26 -26.17
N GLY A 117 5.86 -4.24 -26.49
CA GLY A 117 4.82 -3.72 -25.60
C GLY A 117 4.56 -4.62 -24.39
N LEU A 118 4.50 -5.94 -24.56
CA LEU A 118 4.17 -6.87 -23.48
C LEU A 118 5.25 -6.95 -22.40
N PRO A 119 6.56 -7.10 -22.70
CA PRO A 119 7.57 -7.10 -21.64
C PRO A 119 7.67 -5.74 -20.92
N ALA A 120 7.53 -4.62 -21.64
CA ALA A 120 7.50 -3.31 -21.01
C ALA A 120 6.25 -3.10 -20.14
N LEU A 121 5.08 -3.61 -20.56
CA LEU A 121 3.87 -3.59 -19.74
C LEU A 121 4.06 -4.41 -18.47
N ALA A 122 4.60 -5.62 -18.57
CA ALA A 122 4.90 -6.45 -17.40
C ALA A 122 5.85 -5.73 -16.43
N PHE A 123 6.89 -5.08 -16.95
CA PHE A 123 7.84 -4.31 -16.17
C PHE A 123 7.15 -3.17 -15.38
N VAL A 124 6.31 -2.36 -16.01
CA VAL A 124 5.60 -1.27 -15.33
C VAL A 124 4.53 -1.79 -14.37
N LEU A 125 3.90 -2.94 -14.65
CA LEU A 125 2.94 -3.57 -13.73
C LEU A 125 3.63 -4.11 -12.48
N ILE A 126 4.83 -4.68 -12.59
CA ILE A 126 5.66 -5.06 -11.44
C ILE A 126 6.03 -3.83 -10.62
N LEU A 127 6.46 -2.74 -11.27
CA LEU A 127 6.79 -1.49 -10.58
C LEU A 127 5.56 -0.87 -9.89
N ALA A 128 4.37 -1.01 -10.48
CA ALA A 128 3.10 -0.51 -9.93
C ALA A 128 2.46 -1.45 -8.89
N ALA A 129 2.94 -2.68 -8.75
CA ALA A 129 2.28 -3.70 -7.92
C ALA A 129 2.19 -3.35 -6.43
N SER A 130 3.09 -2.48 -5.93
CA SER A 130 3.00 -1.93 -4.58
C SER A 130 1.67 -1.22 -4.31
N ARG A 131 1.03 -0.69 -5.37
CA ARG A 131 -0.23 0.05 -5.27
C ARG A 131 -1.47 -0.78 -5.61
N PHE A 132 -1.33 -2.04 -6.04
CA PHE A 132 -2.47 -2.95 -6.17
C PHE A 132 -2.89 -3.47 -4.80
N MET A 133 -3.67 -2.66 -4.10
CA MET A 133 -4.21 -2.89 -2.76
C MET A 133 -5.71 -2.59 -2.76
N GLU A 134 -6.41 -3.07 -1.76
CA GLU A 134 -7.83 -2.80 -1.50
C GLU A 134 -8.00 -1.38 -0.93
N ARG A 135 -7.59 -0.39 -1.73
CA ARG A 135 -7.70 1.04 -1.42
C ARG A 135 -8.35 1.78 -2.60
N PRO A 136 -9.04 2.88 -2.37
CA PRO A 136 -9.70 3.66 -3.43
C PRO A 136 -8.78 4.11 -4.57
N HIS A 137 -7.48 4.26 -4.33
CA HIS A 137 -6.52 4.67 -5.35
C HIS A 137 -6.39 3.69 -6.53
N ILE A 138 -6.80 2.41 -6.41
CA ILE A 138 -6.81 1.47 -7.56
C ILE A 138 -7.72 1.99 -8.68
N PHE A 139 -8.79 2.72 -8.32
CA PHE A 139 -9.66 3.35 -9.30
C PHE A 139 -8.97 4.52 -10.01
N THR A 140 -8.03 5.22 -9.36
CA THR A 140 -7.20 6.24 -10.04
C THR A 140 -6.35 5.63 -11.13
N SER A 141 -5.67 4.50 -10.87
CA SER A 141 -4.91 3.78 -11.90
C SER A 141 -5.80 3.36 -13.08
N LEU A 142 -7.02 2.90 -12.80
CA LEU A 142 -8.00 2.54 -13.83
C LEU A 142 -8.41 3.75 -14.67
N MET A 143 -8.70 4.89 -14.03
CA MET A 143 -9.13 6.11 -14.72
C MET A 143 -7.99 6.73 -15.54
N ILE A 144 -6.76 6.75 -15.04
CA ILE A 144 -5.58 7.17 -15.83
C ILE A 144 -5.47 6.32 -17.10
N ALA A 145 -5.55 4.99 -16.99
CA ALA A 145 -5.47 4.10 -18.14
C ALA A 145 -6.61 4.32 -19.15
N ALA A 146 -7.84 4.54 -18.66
CA ALA A 146 -9.01 4.85 -19.49
C ALA A 146 -8.86 6.19 -20.24
N PHE A 147 -8.41 7.24 -19.54
CA PHE A 147 -8.16 8.56 -20.17
C PHE A 147 -7.06 8.48 -21.24
N LEU A 148 -5.97 7.78 -20.96
CA LEU A 148 -4.88 7.58 -21.93
C LEU A 148 -5.36 6.82 -23.17
N LEU A 149 -6.18 5.78 -22.99
CA LEU A 149 -6.77 5.06 -24.13
C LEU A 149 -7.69 5.97 -24.95
N LEU A 150 -8.60 6.71 -24.31
CA LEU A 150 -9.52 7.62 -24.99
C LEU A 150 -8.78 8.73 -25.74
N LEU A 151 -7.75 9.33 -25.14
CA LEU A 151 -6.90 10.34 -25.81
C LEU A 151 -6.12 9.72 -26.97
N THR A 152 -5.60 8.50 -26.83
CA THR A 152 -4.93 7.79 -27.93
C THR A 152 -5.88 7.52 -29.09
N ARG A 153 -7.11 7.05 -28.79
CA ARG A 153 -8.15 6.84 -29.80
C ARG A 153 -8.46 8.11 -30.56
N ARG A 154 -8.68 9.22 -29.83
CA ARG A 154 -8.99 10.51 -30.41
C ARG A 154 -7.88 11.03 -31.33
N ARG A 155 -6.63 10.92 -30.90
CA ARG A 155 -5.46 11.30 -31.72
C ARG A 155 -5.33 10.46 -32.99
N ARG A 156 -5.77 9.21 -32.96
CA ARG A 156 -5.79 8.32 -34.14
C ARG A 156 -7.06 8.48 -35.00
N GLY A 157 -7.86 9.52 -34.78
CA GLY A 157 -9.11 9.77 -35.52
C GLY A 157 -10.21 8.73 -35.25
N ARG A 158 -10.12 7.97 -34.15
CA ARG A 158 -11.13 6.98 -33.75
C ARG A 158 -12.16 7.61 -32.82
N ARG A 159 -13.37 7.01 -32.74
CA ARG A 159 -14.44 7.48 -31.86
C ARG A 159 -13.97 7.45 -30.40
N ALA A 160 -13.95 8.64 -29.78
CA ALA A 160 -13.75 8.88 -28.37
C ALA A 160 -14.62 10.09 -27.96
N PRO A 161 -15.89 9.85 -27.62
CA PRO A 161 -16.85 10.94 -27.39
C PRO A 161 -16.48 11.70 -26.10
N LEU A 162 -16.66 13.02 -26.11
CA LEU A 162 -16.31 13.89 -24.98
C LEU A 162 -17.12 13.55 -23.72
N TRP A 163 -18.38 13.14 -23.89
CA TRP A 163 -19.22 12.76 -22.77
C TRP A 163 -18.64 11.58 -21.96
N ALA A 164 -17.87 10.67 -22.60
CA ALA A 164 -17.25 9.56 -21.88
C ALA A 164 -16.20 10.05 -20.87
N PHE A 165 -15.43 11.10 -21.20
CA PHE A 165 -14.50 11.73 -20.26
C PHE A 165 -15.25 12.39 -19.10
N LEU A 166 -16.35 13.10 -19.37
CA LEU A 166 -17.16 13.76 -18.34
C LEU A 166 -17.76 12.75 -17.38
N LEU A 167 -18.33 11.64 -17.90
CA LEU A 167 -18.90 10.57 -17.08
C LEU A 167 -17.83 9.91 -16.20
N LEU A 168 -16.70 9.51 -16.80
CA LEU A 168 -15.59 8.91 -16.04
C LEU A 168 -15.06 9.86 -14.98
N GLN A 169 -14.95 11.15 -15.27
CA GLN A 169 -14.51 12.15 -14.31
C GLN A 169 -15.47 12.31 -13.13
N THR A 170 -16.77 12.35 -13.40
CA THR A 170 -17.79 12.41 -12.35
C THR A 170 -17.68 11.21 -11.41
N VAL A 171 -17.51 10.01 -11.97
CA VAL A 171 -17.31 8.79 -11.18
C VAL A 171 -15.99 8.86 -10.42
N TRP A 172 -14.90 9.30 -11.07
CA TRP A 172 -13.57 9.39 -10.43
C TRP A 172 -13.54 10.36 -9.25
N ALA A 173 -14.20 11.54 -9.38
CA ALA A 173 -14.29 12.54 -8.30
C ALA A 173 -15.00 12.02 -7.04
N ASN A 174 -15.81 10.98 -7.16
CA ASN A 174 -16.52 10.34 -6.04
C ASN A 174 -15.80 9.05 -5.54
N LEU A 175 -14.84 8.52 -6.31
CA LEU A 175 -14.10 7.31 -5.95
C LEU A 175 -12.79 7.59 -5.23
N HIS A 176 -11.99 8.62 -5.63
CA HIS A 176 -10.67 8.87 -5.06
C HIS A 176 -10.16 10.29 -5.35
N GLY A 177 -9.41 10.84 -4.40
CA GLY A 177 -8.79 12.18 -4.49
C GLY A 177 -7.84 12.41 -5.68
N GLY A 178 -7.39 11.36 -6.36
CA GLY A 178 -6.59 11.43 -7.60
C GLY A 178 -7.34 11.99 -8.81
N PHE A 179 -8.64 12.28 -8.72
CA PHE A 179 -9.46 12.84 -9.80
C PHE A 179 -8.91 14.13 -10.40
N VAL A 180 -8.12 14.90 -9.65
CA VAL A 180 -7.45 16.11 -10.13
C VAL A 180 -6.51 15.85 -11.32
N LEU A 181 -6.05 14.62 -11.50
CA LEU A 181 -5.21 14.24 -12.63
C LEU A 181 -5.97 14.21 -13.96
N GLY A 182 -7.28 13.97 -13.95
CA GLY A 182 -8.10 13.92 -15.16
C GLY A 182 -8.06 15.22 -15.97
N PRO A 183 -8.49 16.37 -15.39
CA PRO A 183 -8.38 17.68 -16.03
C PRO A 183 -6.95 18.01 -16.45
N VAL A 184 -5.95 17.67 -15.61
CA VAL A 184 -4.53 17.96 -15.90
C VAL A 184 -4.03 17.16 -17.11
N ILE A 185 -4.31 15.87 -17.20
CA ILE A 185 -3.93 15.03 -18.35
C ILE A 185 -4.55 15.57 -19.63
N VAL A 186 -5.81 15.98 -19.61
CA VAL A 186 -6.50 16.55 -20.79
C VAL A 186 -5.96 17.94 -21.14
N ALA A 187 -5.64 18.78 -20.15
CA ALA A 187 -4.98 20.08 -20.38
C ALA A 187 -3.60 19.91 -21.01
N LEU A 188 -2.81 18.93 -20.55
CA LEU A 188 -1.52 18.58 -21.19
C LEU A 188 -1.73 18.10 -22.64
N ALA A 189 -2.82 17.39 -22.91
CA ALA A 189 -3.16 16.99 -24.27
C ALA A 189 -3.50 18.18 -25.17
N ALA A 190 -4.22 19.18 -24.65
CA ALA A 190 -4.52 20.43 -25.33
C ALA A 190 -3.23 21.23 -25.61
N ALA A 191 -2.40 21.42 -24.59
CA ALA A 191 -1.12 22.12 -24.67
C ALA A 191 -0.17 21.46 -25.67
N ALA A 192 -0.05 20.13 -25.65
CA ALA A 192 0.76 19.37 -26.60
C ALA A 192 0.27 19.58 -28.05
N THR A 193 -1.05 19.56 -28.27
CA THR A 193 -1.63 19.76 -29.60
C THR A 193 -1.35 21.19 -30.14
N ALA A 194 -1.40 22.19 -29.23
CA ALA A 194 -1.04 23.56 -29.59
C ALA A 194 0.46 23.73 -29.87
N LEU A 195 1.30 23.10 -29.04
CA LEU A 195 2.76 23.14 -29.21
C LEU A 195 3.23 22.40 -30.47
N ASP A 196 2.69 21.24 -30.77
CA ASP A 196 2.98 20.51 -32.04
C ASP A 196 2.75 21.41 -33.24
N ARG A 197 1.61 22.13 -33.25
CA ARG A 197 1.28 23.08 -34.33
C ARG A 197 2.25 24.25 -34.41
N PHE A 198 2.66 24.79 -33.26
CA PHE A 198 3.63 25.90 -33.23
C PHE A 198 4.99 25.44 -33.78
N LEU A 199 5.47 24.26 -33.37
CA LEU A 199 6.74 23.68 -33.87
C LEU A 199 6.70 23.37 -35.36
N GLU A 200 5.60 22.81 -35.87
CA GLU A 200 5.40 22.56 -37.31
C GLU A 200 5.49 23.86 -38.14
N ARG A 201 4.84 24.93 -37.67
CA ARG A 201 4.89 26.26 -38.33
C ARG A 201 6.30 26.83 -38.33
N ARG A 202 7.02 26.75 -37.21
CA ARG A 202 8.36 27.30 -37.05
C ARG A 202 9.41 26.54 -37.89
N ALA A 203 9.21 25.24 -38.05
CA ALA A 203 10.10 24.39 -38.86
C ALA A 203 9.91 24.55 -40.38
N GLY A 204 9.03 25.46 -40.83
CA GLY A 204 8.74 25.65 -42.23
C GLY A 204 8.09 24.43 -42.91
N LEU A 205 7.69 23.44 -42.10
CA LEU A 205 6.91 22.30 -42.54
C LEU A 205 5.47 22.78 -42.73
N GLY A 206 5.29 23.72 -43.66
CA GLY A 206 3.97 24.13 -44.07
C GLY A 206 3.14 22.90 -44.37
N THR A 207 1.84 23.02 -44.24
CA THR A 207 0.83 21.98 -44.48
C THR A 207 0.98 21.28 -45.84
N THR A 208 2.15 20.68 -46.06
CA THR A 208 2.40 19.85 -47.23
C THR A 208 1.60 18.57 -47.05
N GLY A 209 0.35 18.64 -47.57
CA GLY A 209 -0.25 17.56 -48.30
C GLY A 209 -0.45 16.20 -47.64
N ARG A 210 -0.41 16.06 -46.31
CA ARG A 210 -1.15 14.98 -45.62
C ARG A 210 -2.41 15.56 -44.99
N ALA A 211 -3.36 15.95 -45.86
CA ALA A 211 -4.74 15.92 -45.49
C ALA A 211 -4.94 14.59 -44.74
N ARG A 212 -5.21 14.65 -43.44
CA ARG A 212 -5.70 13.51 -42.69
C ARG A 212 -6.98 13.06 -43.40
N GLU A 213 -6.87 12.07 -44.28
CA GLU A 213 -8.00 11.30 -44.77
C GLU A 213 -8.65 10.62 -43.59
N GLY A 214 -9.62 11.27 -43.00
CA GLY A 214 -10.37 10.82 -41.85
C GLY A 214 -10.84 12.03 -41.04
N ALA A 215 -12.14 12.23 -40.95
CA ALA A 215 -12.92 13.34 -40.39
C ALA A 215 -12.46 13.84 -39.00
N GLY A 216 -11.25 14.37 -38.83
CA GLY A 216 -10.74 14.99 -37.62
C GLY A 216 -10.87 16.53 -37.66
N LEU A 217 -11.10 17.15 -36.52
CA LEU A 217 -11.08 18.62 -36.39
C LEU A 217 -9.70 19.18 -36.74
N ALA A 218 -9.66 20.41 -37.32
CA ALA A 218 -8.42 21.13 -37.51
C ALA A 218 -7.65 21.23 -36.18
N PRO A 219 -6.29 21.14 -36.15
CA PRO A 219 -5.51 21.08 -34.90
C PRO A 219 -5.81 22.21 -33.90
N ALA A 220 -6.15 23.41 -34.34
CA ALA A 220 -6.55 24.51 -33.46
C ALA A 220 -7.90 24.28 -32.80
N ARG A 221 -8.87 23.72 -33.53
CA ARG A 221 -10.19 23.37 -32.99
C ARG A 221 -10.07 22.18 -32.06
N GLU A 222 -9.16 21.25 -32.31
CA GLU A 222 -8.87 20.13 -31.42
C GLU A 222 -8.25 20.59 -30.10
N ALA A 223 -7.23 21.46 -30.13
CA ALA A 223 -6.64 22.02 -28.91
C ALA A 223 -7.68 22.80 -28.09
N ALA A 224 -8.51 23.63 -28.74
CA ALA A 224 -9.59 24.35 -28.07
C ALA A 224 -10.65 23.40 -27.48
N SER A 225 -11.04 22.37 -28.22
CA SER A 225 -11.99 21.33 -27.74
C SER A 225 -11.46 20.60 -26.52
N LEU A 226 -10.16 20.24 -26.48
CA LEU A 226 -9.53 19.61 -25.32
C LEU A 226 -9.39 20.59 -24.14
N GLY A 227 -9.11 21.87 -24.42
CA GLY A 227 -9.09 22.92 -23.39
C GLY A 227 -10.44 23.12 -22.73
N LEU A 228 -11.51 23.21 -23.54
CA LEU A 228 -12.89 23.28 -23.03
C LEU A 228 -13.28 22.00 -22.26
N LEU A 229 -12.87 20.83 -22.74
CA LEU A 229 -13.08 19.58 -22.04
C LEU A 229 -12.39 19.60 -20.68
N ALA A 230 -11.14 20.07 -20.58
CA ALA A 230 -10.44 20.15 -19.30
C ALA A 230 -11.20 21.04 -18.27
N ILE A 231 -11.75 22.16 -18.71
CA ILE A 231 -12.64 23.01 -17.89
C ILE A 231 -13.90 22.25 -17.51
N GLY A 232 -14.54 21.57 -18.46
CA GLY A 232 -15.72 20.74 -18.20
C GLY A 232 -15.45 19.64 -17.18
N LEU A 233 -14.26 19.01 -17.20
CA LEU A 233 -13.85 18.00 -16.19
C LEU A 233 -13.75 18.60 -14.79
N VAL A 234 -13.22 19.81 -14.64
CA VAL A 234 -13.23 20.51 -13.34
C VAL A 234 -14.66 20.77 -12.87
N LEU A 235 -15.54 21.24 -13.77
CA LEU A 235 -16.94 21.53 -13.44
C LEU A 235 -17.71 20.27 -13.02
N VAL A 236 -17.59 19.17 -13.76
CA VAL A 236 -18.30 17.93 -13.38
C VAL A 236 -17.71 17.28 -12.11
N SER A 237 -16.48 17.60 -11.74
CA SER A 237 -15.91 17.17 -10.46
C SER A 237 -16.62 17.82 -9.26
N LEU A 238 -17.43 18.89 -9.47
CA LEU A 238 -18.28 19.47 -8.43
C LEU A 238 -19.52 18.63 -8.13
N VAL A 239 -19.85 17.65 -8.98
CA VAL A 239 -20.97 16.70 -8.78
C VAL A 239 -20.51 15.64 -7.76
N ASN A 240 -20.47 16.05 -6.49
CA ASN A 240 -20.12 15.24 -5.33
C ASN A 240 -20.80 15.81 -4.08
N PRO A 241 -20.90 15.06 -2.96
CA PRO A 241 -21.59 15.51 -1.74
C PRO A 241 -20.98 16.75 -1.07
N TYR A 242 -19.73 17.13 -1.41
CA TYR A 242 -18.99 18.23 -0.79
C TYR A 242 -18.84 19.46 -1.70
N GLY A 243 -19.26 19.36 -2.96
CA GLY A 243 -19.16 20.44 -3.95
C GLY A 243 -17.74 21.00 -4.07
N PRO A 244 -17.59 22.37 -4.03
CA PRO A 244 -16.28 23.00 -4.20
C PRO A 244 -15.24 22.65 -3.11
N ARG A 245 -15.66 22.19 -1.92
CA ARG A 245 -14.75 21.81 -0.84
C ARG A 245 -13.85 20.64 -1.26
N LEU A 246 -14.37 19.74 -2.11
CA LEU A 246 -13.58 18.62 -2.62
C LEU A 246 -12.38 19.06 -3.46
N LEU A 247 -12.49 20.17 -4.23
CA LEU A 247 -11.37 20.67 -5.04
C LEU A 247 -10.20 21.18 -4.19
N LYS A 248 -10.47 21.66 -2.97
CA LYS A 248 -9.43 22.15 -2.03
C LYS A 248 -8.79 21.01 -1.24
N PHE A 249 -9.50 19.90 -1.08
CA PHE A 249 -9.11 18.81 -0.19
C PHE A 249 -7.71 18.20 -0.51
N PRO A 250 -7.34 17.90 -1.78
CA PRO A 250 -6.01 17.32 -2.09
C PRO A 250 -4.84 18.23 -1.70
N PHE A 251 -5.07 19.53 -1.58
CA PHE A 251 -4.05 20.53 -1.22
C PHE A 251 -4.01 20.80 0.29
N ALA A 252 -5.07 20.47 1.03
CA ALA A 252 -5.16 20.74 2.47
C ALA A 252 -4.19 19.88 3.31
N LEU A 253 -3.84 18.69 2.81
CA LEU A 253 -2.91 17.77 3.48
C LEU A 253 -1.43 18.07 3.19
N THR A 254 -1.15 18.89 2.17
CA THR A 254 0.24 19.23 1.81
C THR A 254 0.84 20.18 2.84
N GLY A 255 1.97 19.79 3.46
CA GLY A 255 2.70 20.64 4.40
C GLY A 255 2.53 20.27 5.88
N THR A 256 1.83 19.19 6.21
CA THR A 256 1.76 18.67 7.58
C THR A 256 3.02 17.86 7.93
N SER A 257 3.55 17.99 9.14
CA SER A 257 4.83 17.36 9.56
C SER A 257 4.75 15.83 9.62
N PHE A 258 3.57 15.27 9.91
CA PHE A 258 3.38 13.81 9.97
C PHE A 258 3.52 13.13 8.60
N MET A 259 3.44 13.87 7.49
CA MET A 259 3.71 13.32 6.16
C MET A 259 5.13 12.77 6.04
N GLY A 260 6.10 13.34 6.77
CA GLY A 260 7.47 12.85 6.83
C GLY A 260 7.65 11.54 7.60
N GLU A 261 6.65 11.08 8.32
CA GLU A 261 6.68 9.83 9.11
C GLU A 261 5.99 8.66 8.39
N ILE A 262 5.19 8.94 7.35
CA ILE A 262 4.46 7.93 6.60
C ILE A 262 5.29 7.49 5.38
N TYR A 263 5.74 6.23 5.36
CA TYR A 263 6.57 5.64 4.31
C TYR A 263 6.12 5.97 2.88
N GLU A 264 4.82 5.91 2.59
CA GLU A 264 4.27 6.14 1.25
C GLU A 264 4.40 7.59 0.76
N TRP A 265 4.60 8.54 1.67
CA TRP A 265 4.69 9.98 1.39
C TRP A 265 6.14 10.46 1.27
N LEU A 266 7.10 9.61 1.69
CA LEU A 266 8.52 9.92 1.53
C LEU A 266 8.92 9.93 0.05
N PRO A 267 9.91 10.74 -0.34
CA PRO A 267 10.54 10.64 -1.65
C PRO A 267 11.10 9.23 -1.89
N PRO A 268 11.07 8.69 -3.15
CA PRO A 268 11.49 7.31 -3.39
C PRO A 268 12.99 7.08 -3.29
N LEU A 269 13.83 8.10 -3.48
CA LEU A 269 15.29 7.91 -3.54
C LEU A 269 16.00 8.49 -2.31
N VAL A 270 15.75 9.75 -1.98
CA VAL A 270 16.41 10.45 -0.88
C VAL A 270 15.35 11.22 -0.10
N ALA A 271 15.27 11.00 1.20
CA ALA A 271 14.47 11.79 2.11
C ALA A 271 15.34 12.89 2.75
N PHE A 272 14.84 14.10 2.79
CA PHE A 272 15.48 15.21 3.49
C PHE A 272 14.87 15.35 4.88
N ASP A 273 15.67 15.16 5.91
CA ASP A 273 15.27 15.41 7.28
C ASP A 273 15.43 16.91 7.60
N PHE A 274 14.31 17.62 7.63
CA PHE A 274 14.27 19.05 7.95
C PHE A 274 14.68 19.38 9.39
N ARG A 275 14.65 18.41 10.32
CA ARG A 275 15.03 18.62 11.73
C ARG A 275 16.56 18.71 11.89
N ASN A 276 17.26 17.85 11.16
CA ASN A 276 18.72 17.69 11.29
C ASN A 276 19.48 18.25 10.08
N GLY A 277 18.79 18.72 9.05
CA GLY A 277 19.39 19.20 7.81
C GLY A 277 20.14 18.11 7.01
N THR A 278 19.83 16.85 7.26
CA THR A 278 20.55 15.70 6.68
C THR A 278 19.76 15.05 5.55
N MET A 279 20.46 14.55 4.54
CA MET A 279 19.90 13.69 3.50
C MET A 279 20.16 12.24 3.87
N THR A 280 19.08 11.44 3.92
CA THR A 280 19.14 10.00 4.16
C THR A 280 18.55 9.24 3.00
N PRO A 281 19.08 8.05 2.65
CA PRO A 281 18.42 7.19 1.68
C PRO A 281 16.99 6.86 2.14
N SER A 282 16.02 7.00 1.24
CA SER A 282 14.65 6.57 1.54
C SER A 282 14.61 5.06 1.78
N PRO A 283 13.74 4.55 2.65
CA PRO A 283 13.52 3.11 2.79
C PRO A 283 13.16 2.42 1.47
N TYR A 284 12.48 3.10 0.56
CA TYR A 284 12.21 2.60 -0.79
C TYR A 284 13.51 2.42 -1.60
N ALA A 285 14.49 3.30 -1.44
CA ALA A 285 15.79 3.23 -2.12
C ALA A 285 16.60 1.98 -1.77
N SER A 286 16.36 1.38 -0.61
CA SER A 286 17.00 0.12 -0.18
C SER A 286 16.40 -1.13 -0.86
N THR A 287 15.30 -0.97 -1.62
CA THR A 287 14.66 -2.07 -2.35
C THR A 287 15.14 -2.12 -3.80
N TYR A 288 15.14 -3.31 -4.40
CA TYR A 288 15.39 -3.43 -5.84
C TYR A 288 14.33 -2.73 -6.70
N MET A 289 13.18 -2.35 -6.13
CA MET A 289 12.18 -1.53 -6.82
C MET A 289 12.71 -0.15 -7.19
N ALA A 290 13.65 0.41 -6.43
CA ALA A 290 14.33 1.66 -6.79
C ALA A 290 15.13 1.51 -8.08
N LEU A 291 15.79 0.37 -8.30
CA LEU A 291 16.51 0.08 -9.54
C LEU A 291 15.54 -0.03 -10.73
N TYR A 292 14.38 -0.68 -10.55
CA TYR A 292 13.35 -0.75 -11.58
C TYR A 292 12.80 0.65 -11.91
N TYR A 293 12.58 1.48 -10.89
CA TYR A 293 12.13 2.86 -11.08
C TYR A 293 13.15 3.68 -11.87
N LEU A 294 14.43 3.65 -11.49
CA LEU A 294 15.51 4.34 -12.20
C LEU A 294 15.70 3.81 -13.64
N ALA A 295 15.58 2.49 -13.83
CA ALA A 295 15.64 1.88 -15.15
C ALA A 295 14.51 2.37 -16.06
N TRP A 296 13.28 2.53 -15.54
CA TRP A 296 12.16 3.06 -16.31
C TRP A 296 12.33 4.54 -16.64
N ILE A 297 12.86 5.35 -15.71
CA ILE A 297 13.23 6.75 -15.99
C ILE A 297 14.28 6.82 -17.10
N GLY A 298 15.38 6.07 -16.97
CA GLY A 298 16.47 6.05 -17.95
C GLY A 298 16.00 5.58 -19.32
N PHE A 299 15.15 4.55 -19.38
CA PHE A 299 14.57 4.06 -20.62
C PHE A 299 13.66 5.10 -21.28
N GLY A 300 12.87 5.84 -20.51
CA GLY A 300 12.05 6.95 -21.02
C GLY A 300 12.90 8.08 -21.57
N ILE A 301 13.91 8.54 -20.82
CA ILE A 301 14.84 9.60 -21.27
C ILE A 301 15.55 9.18 -22.56
N LEU A 302 16.05 7.94 -22.61
CA LEU A 302 16.70 7.41 -23.82
C LEU A 302 15.73 7.40 -25.02
N SER A 303 14.51 6.92 -24.82
CA SER A 303 13.49 6.83 -25.88
C SER A 303 13.16 8.21 -26.46
N PHE A 304 12.95 9.23 -25.61
CA PHE A 304 12.70 10.61 -26.06
C PHE A 304 13.94 11.25 -26.64
N GLY A 305 15.13 10.97 -26.10
CA GLY A 305 16.41 11.45 -26.65
C GLY A 305 16.67 10.95 -28.10
N LEU A 306 16.38 9.67 -28.34
CA LEU A 306 16.45 9.07 -29.67
C LEU A 306 15.46 9.71 -30.66
N VAL A 307 14.22 9.96 -30.22
CA VAL A 307 13.22 10.69 -31.03
C VAL A 307 13.70 12.11 -31.34
N ALA A 308 14.23 12.83 -30.36
CA ALA A 308 14.78 14.16 -30.55
C ALA A 308 15.99 14.18 -31.52
N ALA A 309 16.88 13.19 -31.44
CA ALA A 309 18.00 13.04 -32.34
C ALA A 309 17.54 12.77 -33.80
N ARG A 310 16.52 11.94 -34.00
CA ARG A 310 15.91 11.73 -35.33
C ARG A 310 15.24 12.99 -35.86
N TRP A 311 14.53 13.72 -35.01
CA TRP A 311 13.92 15.00 -35.38
C TRP A 311 14.97 16.03 -35.85
N ARG A 312 16.09 16.16 -35.12
CA ARG A 312 17.22 17.02 -35.54
C ARG A 312 17.82 16.62 -36.89
N ARG A 313 17.67 15.36 -37.29
CA ARG A 313 18.10 14.83 -38.61
C ARG A 313 17.02 14.98 -39.69
N GLY A 314 15.95 15.74 -39.42
CA GLY A 314 14.89 16.02 -40.39
C GLY A 314 13.75 14.98 -40.41
N HIS A 315 13.72 14.00 -39.53
CA HIS A 315 12.58 13.09 -39.44
C HIS A 315 11.40 13.74 -38.69
N PRO A 316 10.15 13.49 -39.09
CA PRO A 316 9.00 14.06 -38.42
C PRO A 316 8.87 13.49 -36.98
N LEU A 317 8.37 14.33 -36.05
CA LEU A 317 8.03 13.88 -34.71
C LEU A 317 6.92 12.82 -34.76
N PRO A 318 7.04 11.73 -33.96
CA PRO A 318 5.95 10.77 -33.83
C PRO A 318 4.70 11.44 -33.30
N GLN A 319 3.54 11.01 -33.80
CA GLN A 319 2.26 11.55 -33.33
C GLN A 319 2.09 11.36 -31.82
N GLY A 320 1.90 12.45 -31.07
CA GLY A 320 1.74 12.46 -29.62
C GLY A 320 3.06 12.45 -28.83
N ALA A 321 4.23 12.62 -29.49
CA ALA A 321 5.51 12.67 -28.78
C ALA A 321 5.56 13.81 -27.76
N THR A 322 5.08 15.01 -28.10
CA THR A 322 5.03 16.16 -27.18
C THR A 322 4.16 15.87 -25.97
N PHE A 323 3.00 15.27 -26.17
CA PHE A 323 2.14 14.85 -25.05
C PHE A 323 2.83 13.81 -24.15
N ALA A 324 3.49 12.84 -24.75
CA ALA A 324 4.22 11.80 -24.01
C ALA A 324 5.31 12.42 -23.13
N VAL A 325 6.07 13.41 -23.66
CA VAL A 325 7.09 14.14 -22.90
C VAL A 325 6.47 14.94 -21.75
N LEU A 326 5.36 15.65 -21.99
CA LEU A 326 4.69 16.44 -20.95
C LEU A 326 4.13 15.55 -19.83
N VAL A 327 3.50 14.42 -20.19
CA VAL A 327 3.01 13.42 -19.21
C VAL A 327 4.19 12.82 -18.42
N PHE A 328 5.28 12.46 -19.13
CA PHE A 328 6.47 11.92 -18.47
C PHE A 328 7.06 12.93 -17.47
N ALA A 329 7.21 14.18 -17.85
CA ALA A 329 7.74 15.22 -16.97
C ALA A 329 6.87 15.45 -15.74
N LEU A 330 5.54 15.58 -15.93
CA LEU A 330 4.60 15.77 -14.82
C LEU A 330 4.66 14.61 -13.82
N PHE A 331 4.47 13.39 -14.31
CA PHE A 331 4.42 12.22 -13.44
C PHE A 331 5.78 11.88 -12.83
N LEU A 332 6.90 12.20 -13.51
CA LEU A 332 8.24 12.13 -12.92
C LEU A 332 8.37 13.07 -11.72
N ILE A 333 7.97 14.35 -11.86
CA ILE A 333 7.99 15.32 -10.77
C ILE A 333 7.15 14.83 -9.59
N LEU A 334 5.95 14.33 -9.85
CA LEU A 334 5.06 13.80 -8.79
C LEU A 334 5.68 12.57 -8.11
N SER A 335 6.30 11.66 -8.87
CA SER A 335 6.91 10.44 -8.32
C SER A 335 8.20 10.71 -7.54
N LEU A 336 8.98 11.71 -7.92
CA LEU A 336 10.17 12.14 -7.16
C LEU A 336 9.81 12.76 -5.79
N ARG A 337 8.60 13.30 -5.65
CA ARG A 337 8.13 13.88 -4.38
C ARG A 337 7.63 12.83 -3.39
N MET A 338 6.96 11.77 -3.89
CA MET A 338 6.32 10.76 -3.04
C MET A 338 6.42 9.39 -3.69
N ASN A 339 6.88 8.40 -2.95
CA ASN A 339 7.05 7.04 -3.49
C ASN A 339 5.72 6.43 -3.96
N ARG A 340 4.59 6.79 -3.33
CA ARG A 340 3.25 6.36 -3.76
C ARG A 340 2.92 6.69 -5.21
N ASN A 341 3.51 7.75 -5.77
CA ASN A 341 3.28 8.18 -7.15
C ASN A 341 4.17 7.45 -8.18
N VAL A 342 5.11 6.60 -7.74
CA VAL A 342 5.95 5.78 -8.64
C VAL A 342 5.09 4.88 -9.52
N ALA A 343 4.04 4.29 -8.95
CA ALA A 343 3.09 3.46 -9.70
C ALA A 343 2.35 4.27 -10.77
N ASP A 344 1.83 5.45 -10.41
CA ASP A 344 1.13 6.32 -11.33
C ASP A 344 2.05 6.82 -12.45
N PHE A 345 3.32 7.13 -12.12
CA PHE A 345 4.35 7.45 -13.11
C PHE A 345 4.56 6.31 -14.11
N ALA A 346 4.77 5.07 -13.63
CA ALA A 346 5.00 3.92 -14.48
C ALA A 346 3.82 3.67 -15.44
N LEU A 347 2.60 3.65 -14.91
CA LEU A 347 1.37 3.38 -15.67
C LEU A 347 1.06 4.51 -16.66
N ALA A 348 1.12 5.76 -16.22
CA ALA A 348 0.78 6.91 -17.06
C ALA A 348 1.76 7.13 -18.22
N THR A 349 3.03 6.84 -18.00
CA THR A 349 4.08 7.09 -19.02
C THR A 349 4.25 5.93 -19.99
N PHE A 350 3.77 4.72 -19.67
CA PHE A 350 3.97 3.52 -20.48
C PHE A 350 3.59 3.67 -21.94
N PRO A 351 2.37 4.11 -22.33
CA PRO A 351 2.00 4.17 -23.75
C PRO A 351 2.87 5.19 -24.52
N GLY A 352 3.21 6.31 -23.90
CA GLY A 352 4.01 7.38 -24.49
C GLY A 352 5.47 6.98 -24.73
N VAL A 353 6.11 6.41 -23.70
CA VAL A 353 7.49 5.91 -23.76
C VAL A 353 7.63 4.82 -24.81
N MET A 354 6.69 3.86 -24.84
CA MET A 354 6.72 2.79 -25.83
C MET A 354 6.48 3.26 -27.26
N THR A 355 5.61 4.27 -27.44
CA THR A 355 5.41 4.90 -28.77
C THR A 355 6.71 5.59 -29.24
N ALA A 356 7.38 6.32 -28.34
CA ALA A 356 8.66 6.98 -28.64
C ALA A 356 9.75 5.96 -28.98
N PHE A 357 9.88 4.91 -28.17
CA PHE A 357 10.84 3.82 -28.41
C PHE A 357 10.62 3.14 -29.77
N THR A 358 9.36 2.78 -30.08
CA THR A 358 9.00 2.13 -31.34
C THR A 358 9.33 3.00 -32.52
N ALA A 359 9.00 4.29 -32.47
CA ALA A 359 9.33 5.24 -33.51
C ALA A 359 10.84 5.44 -33.68
N ALA A 360 11.61 5.42 -32.60
CA ALA A 360 13.06 5.54 -32.64
C ALA A 360 13.74 4.32 -33.26
N ARG A 361 13.18 3.12 -33.04
CA ARG A 361 13.75 1.85 -33.51
C ARG A 361 13.61 1.61 -35.04
N GLY A 362 12.55 2.16 -35.69
CA GLY A 362 12.24 1.95 -37.07
C GLY A 362 11.57 0.59 -37.39
N ASP A 363 11.20 0.38 -38.67
CA ASP A 363 10.30 -0.70 -39.12
C ASP A 363 11.02 -2.00 -39.58
N GLY A 364 12.21 -2.31 -39.09
CA GLY A 364 12.93 -3.53 -39.46
C GLY A 364 12.16 -4.80 -39.09
N ARG A 365 11.91 -5.72 -40.05
CA ARG A 365 11.35 -7.06 -39.76
C ARG A 365 12.31 -7.84 -38.87
N ARG A 366 11.86 -8.35 -37.77
CA ARG A 366 12.61 -9.18 -36.84
C ARG A 366 11.80 -10.45 -36.51
N PRO A 367 12.46 -11.55 -36.15
CA PRO A 367 11.75 -12.73 -35.69
C PRO A 367 10.95 -12.39 -34.44
N SER A 368 9.78 -13.03 -34.29
CA SER A 368 8.94 -12.82 -33.11
C SER A 368 9.57 -13.45 -31.87
N LEU A 369 9.72 -12.65 -30.82
CA LEU A 369 10.22 -13.09 -29.51
C LEU A 369 9.09 -13.49 -28.54
N LEU A 370 7.83 -13.46 -28.98
CA LEU A 370 6.66 -13.71 -28.13
C LEU A 370 6.70 -15.04 -27.35
N PRO A 371 7.15 -16.18 -27.92
CA PRO A 371 7.26 -17.42 -27.14
C PRO A 371 8.26 -17.30 -25.96
N TRP A 372 9.40 -16.66 -26.19
CA TRP A 372 10.42 -16.43 -25.16
C TRP A 372 9.93 -15.43 -24.09
N ILE A 373 9.20 -14.40 -24.52
CA ILE A 373 8.54 -13.45 -23.62
C ILE A 373 7.53 -14.16 -22.74
N ALA A 374 6.69 -15.02 -23.32
CA ALA A 374 5.73 -15.82 -22.55
C ALA A 374 6.42 -16.69 -21.50
N THR A 375 7.49 -17.39 -21.87
CA THR A 375 8.28 -18.22 -20.95
C THR A 375 8.90 -17.36 -19.84
N ALA A 376 9.52 -16.22 -20.16
CA ALA A 376 10.10 -15.31 -19.17
C ALA A 376 9.05 -14.78 -18.19
N LEU A 377 7.88 -14.38 -18.68
CA LEU A 377 6.78 -13.92 -17.83
C LEU A 377 6.24 -15.01 -16.90
N LEU A 378 6.16 -16.26 -17.37
CA LEU A 378 5.79 -17.40 -16.52
C LEU A 378 6.82 -17.64 -15.41
N LEU A 379 8.12 -17.59 -15.73
CA LEU A 379 9.17 -17.72 -14.72
C LEU A 379 9.11 -16.60 -13.68
N VAL A 380 8.88 -15.35 -14.11
CA VAL A 380 8.71 -14.20 -13.20
C VAL A 380 7.44 -14.35 -12.36
N ALA A 381 6.34 -14.82 -12.95
CA ALA A 381 5.11 -15.11 -12.22
C ALA A 381 5.32 -16.20 -11.14
N ALA A 382 5.98 -17.29 -11.49
CA ALA A 382 6.36 -18.35 -10.56
C ALA A 382 7.28 -17.84 -9.45
N TRP A 383 8.25 -16.98 -9.79
CA TRP A 383 9.12 -16.34 -8.80
C TRP A 383 8.32 -15.55 -7.77
N PHE A 384 7.40 -14.66 -8.20
CA PHE A 384 6.58 -13.89 -7.26
C PHE A 384 5.56 -14.74 -6.52
N ALA A 385 5.07 -15.83 -7.12
CA ALA A 385 4.18 -16.77 -6.44
C ALA A 385 4.89 -17.48 -5.27
N VAL A 386 6.19 -17.78 -5.40
CA VAL A 386 6.99 -18.49 -4.37
C VAL A 386 7.60 -17.51 -3.39
N MET A 387 8.26 -16.46 -3.89
CA MET A 387 9.06 -15.53 -3.08
C MET A 387 8.27 -14.35 -2.52
N GLY A 388 7.06 -14.12 -3.01
CA GLY A 388 6.27 -12.93 -2.72
C GLY A 388 6.81 -11.65 -3.36
N TYR A 389 5.97 -10.64 -3.45
CA TYR A 389 6.33 -9.30 -3.93
C TYR A 389 6.91 -8.45 -2.78
N PRO A 390 8.10 -7.84 -2.92
CA PRO A 390 8.67 -6.97 -1.89
C PRO A 390 7.92 -5.64 -1.88
N TYR A 391 7.09 -5.46 -0.88
CA TYR A 391 6.33 -4.23 -0.68
C TYR A 391 7.16 -3.13 -0.01
N SER A 392 7.96 -3.51 0.96
CA SER A 392 8.92 -2.65 1.66
C SER A 392 10.15 -3.49 2.04
N PRO A 393 11.23 -2.90 2.56
CA PRO A 393 12.39 -3.66 3.05
C PRO A 393 12.02 -4.77 4.04
N ALA A 394 11.03 -4.50 4.89
CA ALA A 394 10.59 -5.39 5.97
C ALA A 394 9.37 -6.25 5.62
N MET A 395 8.68 -6.01 4.49
CA MET A 395 7.41 -6.68 4.20
C MET A 395 7.35 -7.22 2.78
N ARG A 396 7.04 -8.51 2.67
CA ARG A 396 6.72 -9.18 1.39
C ARG A 396 5.24 -9.54 1.35
N ARG A 397 4.64 -9.39 0.18
CA ARG A 397 3.28 -9.86 -0.10
C ARG A 397 3.36 -11.19 -0.82
N SER A 398 3.00 -12.25 -0.12
CA SER A 398 2.86 -13.59 -0.72
C SER A 398 1.43 -13.84 -1.17
N PRO A 399 1.21 -14.66 -2.20
CA PRO A 399 -0.12 -15.08 -2.59
C PRO A 399 -0.89 -15.71 -1.44
N GLY A 400 -2.19 -15.41 -1.39
CA GLY A 400 -3.08 -15.91 -0.35
C GLY A 400 -4.44 -15.21 -0.41
N LEU A 401 -5.38 -15.71 0.36
CA LEU A 401 -6.75 -15.23 0.44
C LEU A 401 -7.09 -14.79 1.88
N GLY A 402 -8.22 -14.12 2.05
CA GLY A 402 -8.71 -13.68 3.35
C GLY A 402 -8.00 -12.46 3.92
N ILE A 403 -8.07 -12.31 5.23
CA ILE A 403 -7.43 -11.23 6.00
C ILE A 403 -6.00 -11.63 6.35
N GLY A 404 -5.08 -10.68 6.21
CA GLY A 404 -3.67 -10.86 6.55
C GLY A 404 -3.43 -10.97 8.05
N ARG A 405 -2.35 -11.65 8.42
CA ARG A 405 -1.98 -11.92 9.82
C ARG A 405 -1.59 -10.67 10.62
N ASN A 406 -1.40 -9.53 9.97
CA ASN A 406 -1.10 -8.25 10.62
C ASN A 406 -2.34 -7.50 11.09
N ILE A 407 -3.54 -8.00 10.85
CA ILE A 407 -4.79 -7.39 11.30
C ILE A 407 -5.18 -7.99 12.65
N PRO A 408 -5.52 -7.20 13.68
CA PRO A 408 -5.77 -7.68 15.04
C PRO A 408 -7.18 -8.29 15.19
N VAL A 409 -7.45 -9.37 14.43
CA VAL A 409 -8.77 -10.01 14.37
C VAL A 409 -9.14 -10.60 15.72
N ALA A 410 -8.27 -11.45 16.28
CA ALA A 410 -8.56 -12.14 17.52
C ALA A 410 -8.65 -11.17 18.72
N ALA A 411 -7.82 -10.09 18.70
CA ALA A 411 -7.91 -9.05 19.74
C ALA A 411 -9.25 -8.30 19.70
N ALA A 412 -9.74 -7.96 18.51
CA ALA A 412 -11.05 -7.31 18.36
C ALA A 412 -12.20 -8.27 18.75
N ASP A 413 -12.09 -9.55 18.41
CA ASP A 413 -13.07 -10.57 18.79
C ASP A 413 -13.08 -10.78 20.32
N TYR A 414 -11.91 -10.73 20.98
CA TYR A 414 -11.82 -10.77 22.44
C TYR A 414 -12.54 -9.56 23.08
N LEU A 415 -12.27 -8.31 22.61
CA LEU A 415 -12.96 -7.11 23.11
C LEU A 415 -14.49 -7.21 22.92
N ALA A 416 -14.93 -7.72 21.77
CA ALA A 416 -16.36 -7.97 21.51
C ALA A 416 -16.94 -9.02 22.48
N GLY A 417 -16.21 -10.13 22.70
CA GLY A 417 -16.62 -11.25 23.52
C GLY A 417 -16.81 -10.89 25.00
N ILE A 418 -15.95 -10.02 25.54
CA ILE A 418 -16.09 -9.50 26.91
C ILE A 418 -17.02 -8.28 27.00
N GLY A 419 -17.60 -7.83 25.88
CA GLY A 419 -18.58 -6.76 25.84
C GLY A 419 -18.03 -5.37 26.14
N VAL A 420 -16.77 -5.07 25.76
CA VAL A 420 -16.18 -3.74 25.96
C VAL A 420 -17.01 -2.67 25.27
N ARG A 421 -17.26 -1.57 25.99
CA ARG A 421 -17.96 -0.37 25.51
C ARG A 421 -17.19 0.87 25.93
N GLY A 422 -17.32 1.95 25.15
CA GLY A 422 -16.64 3.22 25.42
C GLY A 422 -15.43 3.44 24.52
N ASN A 423 -14.43 4.15 25.03
CA ASN A 423 -13.28 4.53 24.22
C ASN A 423 -12.11 3.56 24.44
N VAL A 424 -11.43 3.20 23.36
CA VAL A 424 -10.25 2.33 23.39
C VAL A 424 -9.05 3.13 22.88
N PHE A 425 -8.00 3.19 23.68
CA PHE A 425 -6.71 3.68 23.22
C PHE A 425 -6.07 2.57 22.37
N ASN A 426 -5.72 2.90 21.14
CA ASN A 426 -5.25 1.91 20.15
C ASN A 426 -4.10 2.47 19.35
N THR A 427 -3.32 1.59 18.71
CA THR A 427 -2.35 1.98 17.70
C THR A 427 -3.02 2.58 16.46
N TYR A 428 -2.36 3.52 15.81
CA TYR A 428 -2.84 4.16 14.59
C TYR A 428 -3.31 3.16 13.52
N ALA A 429 -2.56 2.09 13.32
CA ALA A 429 -2.86 1.11 12.28
C ALA A 429 -4.10 0.26 12.61
N SER A 430 -4.33 -0.12 13.87
CA SER A 430 -5.47 -0.96 14.26
C SER A 430 -6.82 -0.24 14.22
N GLY A 431 -6.82 1.10 14.27
CA GLY A 431 -8.03 1.91 14.42
C GLY A 431 -9.12 1.61 13.38
N GLY A 432 -8.73 1.48 12.11
CA GLY A 432 -9.67 1.18 11.04
C GLY A 432 -10.42 -0.14 11.26
N TYR A 433 -9.69 -1.20 11.60
CA TYR A 433 -10.29 -2.51 11.85
C TYR A 433 -11.21 -2.50 13.08
N LEU A 434 -10.78 -1.87 14.17
CA LEU A 434 -11.60 -1.75 15.38
C LEU A 434 -12.90 -0.99 15.12
N ILE A 435 -12.87 0.07 14.30
CA ILE A 435 -14.07 0.80 13.89
C ILE A 435 -15.01 -0.11 13.09
N ASP A 436 -14.51 -0.83 12.09
CA ASP A 436 -15.37 -1.72 11.28
C ASP A 436 -16.03 -2.79 12.15
N ARG A 437 -15.27 -3.39 13.08
CA ARG A 437 -15.69 -4.54 13.90
C ARG A 437 -16.53 -4.16 15.11
N LEU A 438 -16.20 -3.05 15.79
CA LEU A 438 -16.72 -2.76 17.14
C LEU A 438 -17.61 -1.51 17.23
N TYR A 439 -17.55 -0.58 16.27
CA TYR A 439 -18.43 0.59 16.29
C TYR A 439 -19.90 0.19 16.07
N PRO A 440 -20.89 0.72 16.84
CA PRO A 440 -20.79 1.91 17.70
C PRO A 440 -20.47 1.63 19.18
N ALA A 441 -20.32 0.38 19.61
CA ALA A 441 -20.05 0.05 21.01
C ALA A 441 -18.71 0.63 21.49
N VAL A 442 -17.71 0.62 20.60
CA VAL A 442 -16.36 1.13 20.86
C VAL A 442 -16.05 2.30 19.92
N ARG A 443 -15.41 3.36 20.44
CA ARG A 443 -14.74 4.40 19.69
C ARG A 443 -13.24 4.28 19.90
N VAL A 444 -12.47 4.43 18.80
CA VAL A 444 -11.01 4.36 18.85
C VAL A 444 -10.42 5.71 19.24
N ALA A 445 -9.22 5.72 19.80
CA ALA A 445 -8.49 6.97 20.00
C ALA A 445 -8.14 7.62 18.66
N MET A 446 -7.56 6.85 17.75
CA MET A 446 -7.07 7.33 16.46
C MET A 446 -7.15 6.23 15.37
N ASP A 447 -7.22 6.68 14.12
CA ASP A 447 -7.17 5.85 12.90
C ASP A 447 -6.44 6.59 11.78
N SER A 448 -6.38 6.01 10.58
CA SER A 448 -5.60 6.52 9.44
C SER A 448 -6.20 7.73 8.70
N ARG A 449 -7.31 8.33 9.17
CA ARG A 449 -7.91 9.54 8.59
C ARG A 449 -7.20 10.81 9.07
N ASN A 450 -6.01 11.04 8.60
CA ASN A 450 -5.15 12.15 9.05
C ASN A 450 -5.79 13.54 8.95
N ASP A 451 -6.68 13.76 7.98
CA ASP A 451 -7.42 15.00 7.76
C ASP A 451 -8.39 15.33 8.90
N VAL A 452 -8.89 14.31 9.60
CA VAL A 452 -9.82 14.46 10.73
C VAL A 452 -9.10 14.92 11.99
N TYR A 453 -7.91 14.35 12.25
CA TYR A 453 -7.16 14.61 13.49
C TYR A 453 -6.37 15.90 13.43
N GLY A 454 -5.74 16.19 12.31
CA GLY A 454 -4.81 17.30 12.17
C GLY A 454 -3.51 17.09 12.97
N GLU A 455 -2.57 18.02 12.81
CA GLU A 455 -1.22 17.88 13.32
C GLU A 455 -1.13 17.85 14.85
N ASP A 456 -1.89 18.70 15.54
CA ASP A 456 -1.80 18.84 17.00
C ASP A 456 -2.24 17.58 17.73
N LEU A 457 -3.37 16.98 17.33
CA LEU A 457 -3.82 15.72 17.92
C LEU A 457 -2.87 14.55 17.60
N TYR A 458 -2.36 14.51 16.37
CA TYR A 458 -1.39 13.49 15.99
C TYR A 458 -0.12 13.56 16.83
N ARG A 459 0.42 14.77 17.07
CA ARG A 459 1.61 14.97 17.93
C ARG A 459 1.34 14.58 19.39
N GLN A 460 0.18 14.96 19.95
CA GLN A 460 -0.20 14.56 21.31
C GLN A 460 -0.29 13.03 21.41
N TYR A 461 -0.92 12.39 20.44
CA TYR A 461 -1.03 10.93 20.37
C TYR A 461 0.35 10.26 20.22
N SER A 462 1.21 10.76 19.32
CA SER A 462 2.56 10.21 19.13
C SER A 462 3.42 10.35 20.40
N ARG A 463 3.26 11.45 21.15
CA ARG A 463 3.92 11.61 22.44
C ARG A 463 3.41 10.59 23.47
N ALA A 464 2.11 10.33 23.51
CA ALA A 464 1.53 9.34 24.44
C ALA A 464 2.07 7.92 24.19
N LEU A 465 2.47 7.58 22.95
CA LEU A 465 3.09 6.28 22.66
C LEU A 465 4.53 6.13 23.19
N SER A 466 5.18 7.20 23.65
CA SER A 466 6.58 7.16 24.10
C SER A 466 6.82 7.68 25.52
N ASP A 467 5.85 8.37 26.09
CA ASP A 467 5.94 9.05 27.39
C ASP A 467 4.78 8.59 28.28
N ALA A 468 5.09 8.03 29.47
CA ALA A 468 4.10 7.47 30.37
C ALA A 468 3.12 8.51 30.93
N ASP A 469 3.62 9.72 31.29
CA ASP A 469 2.78 10.78 31.85
C ASP A 469 1.84 11.34 30.77
N ALA A 470 2.33 11.46 29.52
CA ALA A 470 1.50 11.85 28.39
C ALA A 470 0.46 10.79 28.04
N LEU A 471 0.82 9.50 28.19
CA LEU A 471 -0.12 8.39 28.01
C LEU A 471 -1.20 8.41 29.06
N ASP A 472 -0.84 8.55 30.35
CA ASP A 472 -1.80 8.60 31.46
C ASP A 472 -2.82 9.73 31.25
N ALA A 473 -2.33 10.95 30.99
CA ALA A 473 -3.18 12.10 30.68
C ALA A 473 -4.10 11.87 29.47
N MET A 474 -3.61 11.12 28.46
CA MET A 474 -4.40 10.80 27.27
C MET A 474 -5.48 9.75 27.60
N LEU A 475 -5.16 8.73 28.39
CA LEU A 475 -6.10 7.70 28.84
C LEU A 475 -7.22 8.29 29.70
N ASP A 476 -6.87 9.19 30.60
CA ASP A 476 -7.85 9.91 31.43
C ASP A 476 -8.76 10.82 30.59
N ARG A 477 -8.17 11.59 29.66
CA ARG A 477 -8.94 12.43 28.72
C ARG A 477 -9.93 11.61 27.89
N LEU A 478 -9.54 10.41 27.49
CA LEU A 478 -10.37 9.49 26.72
C LEU A 478 -11.42 8.79 27.58
N ASP A 479 -11.29 8.79 28.90
CA ASP A 479 -12.00 7.83 29.75
C ASP A 479 -11.85 6.42 29.18
N ALA A 480 -10.59 6.00 28.98
CA ALA A 480 -10.26 4.80 28.24
C ALA A 480 -10.70 3.53 28.96
N ALA A 481 -11.53 2.71 28.29
CA ALA A 481 -12.00 1.43 28.79
C ALA A 481 -10.96 0.32 28.62
N ALA A 482 -10.15 0.40 27.55
CA ALA A 482 -9.11 -0.56 27.22
C ALA A 482 -7.97 0.10 26.44
N ILE A 483 -6.81 -0.56 26.44
CA ILE A 483 -5.67 -0.25 25.58
C ILE A 483 -5.44 -1.45 24.66
N LEU A 484 -5.27 -1.21 23.34
CA LEU A 484 -4.87 -2.20 22.36
C LEU A 484 -3.60 -1.73 21.65
N LEU A 485 -2.51 -2.45 21.81
CA LEU A 485 -1.23 -2.17 21.15
C LEU A 485 -0.84 -3.31 20.20
N GLU A 486 -0.44 -2.99 18.98
CA GLU A 486 0.21 -3.93 18.06
C GLU A 486 1.68 -4.04 18.43
N TRP A 487 2.10 -5.13 19.03
CA TRP A 487 3.37 -5.21 19.75
C TRP A 487 4.61 -5.66 18.97
N PRO A 488 4.56 -6.38 17.83
CA PRO A 488 5.80 -6.90 17.23
C PRO A 488 6.68 -5.83 16.56
N ASN A 489 6.46 -4.55 16.81
CA ASN A 489 7.26 -3.48 16.25
C ASN A 489 7.95 -2.66 17.35
N GLN A 490 9.17 -2.15 17.08
CA GLN A 490 9.98 -1.46 18.09
C GLN A 490 9.33 -0.23 18.71
N GLY A 491 8.57 0.55 17.94
CA GLY A 491 7.85 1.72 18.46
C GLY A 491 6.79 1.34 19.50
N MET A 492 6.19 0.16 19.36
CA MET A 492 5.16 -0.33 20.27
C MET A 492 5.74 -0.96 21.54
N MET A 493 6.99 -1.44 21.52
CA MET A 493 7.69 -1.84 22.75
C MET A 493 7.86 -0.64 23.72
N THR A 494 8.10 0.57 23.18
CA THR A 494 8.15 1.80 23.98
C THR A 494 6.78 2.12 24.59
N ALA A 495 5.70 1.99 23.82
CA ALA A 495 4.34 2.20 24.29
C ALA A 495 3.95 1.18 25.37
N ALA A 496 4.26 -0.11 25.20
CA ALA A 496 4.03 -1.13 26.20
C ALA A 496 4.82 -0.87 27.50
N ALA A 497 6.07 -0.43 27.37
CA ALA A 497 6.88 -0.02 28.53
C ALA A 497 6.29 1.23 29.22
N ALA A 498 5.64 2.14 28.50
CA ALA A 498 4.90 3.24 29.09
C ALA A 498 3.67 2.74 29.84
N VAL A 499 2.86 1.85 29.25
CA VAL A 499 1.69 1.23 29.93
C VAL A 499 2.12 0.52 31.21
N HIS A 500 3.21 -0.22 31.19
CA HIS A 500 3.73 -0.94 32.37
C HIS A 500 4.17 -0.02 33.52
N ARG A 501 4.50 1.22 33.25
CA ARG A 501 4.79 2.24 34.28
C ARG A 501 3.53 2.81 34.91
N LEU A 502 2.38 2.67 34.24
CA LEU A 502 1.08 3.09 34.77
C LEU A 502 0.54 2.04 35.72
N LYS A 503 0.09 2.47 36.91
CA LYS A 503 -0.58 1.57 37.86
C LYS A 503 -2.02 1.30 37.41
N GLY A 504 -2.48 0.09 37.61
CA GLY A 504 -3.88 -0.27 37.38
C GLY A 504 -4.24 -0.76 35.99
N TRP A 505 -3.28 -0.95 35.08
CA TRP A 505 -3.50 -1.59 33.79
C TRP A 505 -2.91 -2.99 33.76
N THR A 506 -3.73 -3.98 33.40
CA THR A 506 -3.37 -5.40 33.40
C THR A 506 -3.52 -5.96 31.98
N PRO A 507 -2.50 -6.64 31.42
CA PRO A 507 -2.64 -7.35 30.16
C PRO A 507 -3.58 -8.54 30.35
N VAL A 508 -4.61 -8.67 29.49
CA VAL A 508 -5.67 -9.69 29.60
C VAL A 508 -5.76 -10.60 28.39
N PHE A 509 -5.22 -10.17 27.27
CA PHE A 509 -5.19 -10.92 26.01
C PHE A 509 -3.92 -10.56 25.27
N PHE A 510 -3.31 -11.53 24.60
CA PHE A 510 -2.30 -11.29 23.60
C PHE A 510 -2.26 -12.40 22.54
N ASP A 511 -1.85 -12.01 21.33
CA ASP A 511 -1.54 -12.92 20.23
C ASP A 511 -0.27 -12.46 19.50
N ASP A 512 -0.04 -12.94 18.28
CA ASP A 512 1.13 -12.56 17.46
C ASP A 512 1.05 -11.15 16.87
N VAL A 513 -0.05 -10.43 17.09
CA VAL A 513 -0.33 -9.11 16.49
C VAL A 513 -0.52 -8.05 17.56
N ALA A 514 -1.30 -8.33 18.60
CA ALA A 514 -1.73 -7.32 19.55
C ALA A 514 -1.70 -7.83 21.01
N VAL A 515 -1.61 -6.87 21.92
CA VAL A 515 -1.84 -7.05 23.35
C VAL A 515 -2.95 -6.10 23.80
N ILE A 516 -3.83 -6.57 24.69
CA ILE A 516 -4.92 -5.80 25.27
C ILE A 516 -4.70 -5.66 26.77
N TYR A 517 -4.84 -4.42 27.26
CA TYR A 517 -4.83 -4.11 28.69
C TYR A 517 -6.21 -3.57 29.12
N LEU A 518 -6.66 -3.97 30.30
CA LEU A 518 -7.85 -3.45 30.95
C LEU A 518 -7.49 -2.78 32.28
N ARG A 519 -8.31 -1.82 32.70
CA ARG A 519 -8.15 -1.21 34.03
C ARG A 519 -8.58 -2.20 35.10
N ALA A 520 -7.74 -2.37 36.13
CA ALA A 520 -7.99 -3.25 37.26
C ALA A 520 -9.12 -2.74 38.17
N ASP A 521 -9.41 -1.43 38.14
CA ASP A 521 -10.42 -0.72 38.94
C ASP A 521 -11.63 -0.24 38.10
N GLY A 522 -11.70 -0.64 36.81
CA GLY A 522 -12.75 -0.20 35.89
C GLY A 522 -13.96 -1.14 35.81
N PRO A 523 -14.88 -0.88 34.85
CA PRO A 523 -16.09 -1.69 34.64
C PRO A 523 -15.81 -3.16 34.31
N TRP A 524 -14.60 -3.46 33.83
CA TRP A 524 -14.13 -4.81 33.47
C TRP A 524 -13.11 -5.37 34.48
N ALA A 525 -13.08 -4.85 35.73
CA ALA A 525 -12.16 -5.32 36.77
C ALA A 525 -12.23 -6.83 36.98
N GLY A 526 -13.44 -7.42 37.01
CA GLY A 526 -13.61 -8.88 37.13
C GLY A 526 -13.04 -9.67 35.93
N VAL A 527 -13.00 -9.08 34.74
CA VAL A 527 -12.30 -9.66 33.57
C VAL A 527 -10.79 -9.52 33.74
N ALA A 528 -10.33 -8.35 34.19
CA ALA A 528 -8.90 -8.11 34.45
C ALA A 528 -8.35 -9.05 35.52
N GLU A 529 -9.14 -9.38 36.55
CA GLU A 529 -8.79 -10.37 37.61
C GLU A 529 -8.76 -11.80 37.05
N ARG A 530 -9.79 -12.20 36.29
CA ARG A 530 -9.91 -13.56 35.74
C ARG A 530 -8.89 -13.86 34.65
N ASP A 531 -8.73 -12.95 33.66
CA ASP A 531 -7.94 -13.15 32.44
C ASP A 531 -6.55 -12.51 32.54
N GLY A 532 -6.28 -11.74 33.59
CA GLY A 532 -5.05 -10.98 33.76
C GLY A 532 -3.78 -11.83 33.71
N TYR A 533 -2.82 -11.39 32.96
CA TYR A 533 -1.44 -11.90 32.94
C TYR A 533 -0.62 -11.06 33.93
N THR A 534 0.04 -11.73 34.84
CA THR A 534 0.82 -11.06 35.89
C THR A 534 2.31 -11.13 35.66
N LEU A 535 2.71 -12.08 34.84
CA LEU A 535 4.11 -12.35 34.49
C LEU A 535 4.39 -12.09 33.01
N LEU A 536 3.40 -12.34 32.15
CA LEU A 536 3.59 -12.31 30.72
C LEU A 536 3.01 -11.03 30.10
N ASP A 537 3.89 -10.30 29.42
CA ASP A 537 3.54 -9.28 28.44
C ASP A 537 4.42 -9.51 27.20
N PRO A 538 3.86 -9.91 26.06
CA PRO A 538 4.66 -10.27 24.88
C PRO A 538 5.46 -9.09 24.32
N ALA A 539 4.99 -7.87 24.54
CA ALA A 539 5.69 -6.67 24.06
C ALA A 539 6.97 -6.38 24.85
N LEU A 540 7.07 -6.88 26.08
CA LEU A 540 8.23 -6.74 26.96
C LEU A 540 9.00 -8.05 27.15
N TYR A 541 8.42 -9.17 26.71
CA TYR A 541 9.06 -10.48 26.81
C TYR A 541 10.31 -10.56 25.96
N ARG A 542 11.37 -11.15 26.55
CA ARG A 542 12.59 -11.52 25.86
C ARG A 542 12.86 -13.00 26.11
N GLY A 543 13.05 -13.77 25.02
CA GLY A 543 13.36 -15.20 25.13
C GLY A 543 14.57 -15.48 26.03
N GLY A 544 14.50 -16.55 26.80
CA GLY A 544 15.53 -16.92 27.78
C GLY A 544 15.46 -16.13 29.10
N ALA A 545 14.44 -15.32 29.31
CA ALA A 545 14.26 -14.53 30.52
C ALA A 545 13.52 -15.29 31.64
N ILE A 546 12.82 -16.38 31.33
CA ILE A 546 12.02 -17.15 32.30
C ILE A 546 12.94 -18.02 33.15
N ARG A 547 13.02 -17.67 34.44
CA ARG A 547 13.80 -18.39 35.43
C ARG A 547 12.98 -19.46 36.13
N HIS A 548 13.64 -20.44 36.75
CA HIS A 548 13.01 -21.57 37.41
C HIS A 548 11.91 -21.15 38.41
N GLU A 549 12.14 -20.11 39.19
CA GLU A 549 11.20 -19.58 40.22
C GLU A 549 9.85 -19.13 39.63
N ASN A 550 9.83 -18.64 38.38
CA ASN A 550 8.65 -18.13 37.71
C ASN A 550 8.13 -19.08 36.63
N ALA A 551 8.86 -20.16 36.31
CA ALA A 551 8.62 -20.98 35.13
C ALA A 551 7.26 -21.71 35.17
N ALA A 552 6.83 -22.22 36.35
CA ALA A 552 5.54 -22.88 36.50
C ALA A 552 4.37 -21.92 36.23
N ARG A 553 4.49 -20.69 36.73
CA ARG A 553 3.48 -19.66 36.51
C ARG A 553 3.47 -19.18 35.05
N ALA A 554 4.65 -18.96 34.48
CA ALA A 554 4.79 -18.61 33.06
C ALA A 554 4.21 -19.69 32.14
N LEU A 555 4.42 -20.98 32.48
CA LEU A 555 3.81 -22.09 31.77
C LEU A 555 2.29 -22.03 31.80
N ALA A 556 1.70 -21.86 32.99
CA ALA A 556 0.25 -21.79 33.16
C ALA A 556 -0.36 -20.60 32.41
N GLU A 557 0.29 -19.42 32.46
CA GLU A 557 -0.14 -18.23 31.72
C GLU A 557 -0.01 -18.44 30.19
N ALA A 558 1.07 -19.07 29.70
CA ALA A 558 1.25 -19.39 28.28
C ALA A 558 0.21 -20.41 27.77
N GLU A 559 -0.10 -21.44 28.57
CA GLU A 559 -1.13 -22.43 28.23
C GLU A 559 -2.53 -21.80 28.17
N ARG A 560 -2.83 -20.85 29.05
CA ARG A 560 -4.06 -20.07 28.99
C ARG A 560 -4.12 -19.21 27.72
N ALA A 561 -3.03 -18.53 27.35
CA ALA A 561 -2.95 -17.76 26.11
C ALA A 561 -3.15 -18.64 24.87
N LEU A 562 -2.59 -19.86 24.87
CA LEU A 562 -2.81 -20.83 23.81
C LEU A 562 -4.27 -21.25 23.70
N ALA A 563 -4.96 -21.42 24.81
CA ALA A 563 -6.39 -21.74 24.84
C ALA A 563 -7.27 -20.59 24.34
N GLN A 564 -6.85 -19.35 24.52
CA GLN A 564 -7.58 -18.16 24.07
C GLN A 564 -7.45 -17.85 22.56
N GLY A 565 -6.39 -18.27 21.88
CA GLY A 565 -6.22 -17.90 20.48
C GLY A 565 -5.11 -18.61 19.70
N GLY A 566 -4.32 -19.47 20.35
CA GLY A 566 -3.35 -20.34 19.66
C GLY A 566 -2.16 -19.61 19.04
N SER A 567 -1.66 -18.52 19.66
CA SER A 567 -0.58 -17.70 19.12
C SER A 567 0.79 -18.38 19.13
N TYR A 568 1.61 -18.10 18.16
CA TYR A 568 3.00 -18.60 18.10
C TYR A 568 3.87 -18.05 19.22
N ILE A 569 3.68 -16.79 19.63
CA ILE A 569 4.43 -16.22 20.76
C ILE A 569 4.11 -16.94 22.07
N ALA A 570 2.88 -17.33 22.30
CA ALA A 570 2.51 -18.12 23.49
C ALA A 570 3.21 -19.50 23.48
N ARG A 571 3.39 -20.13 22.30
CA ARG A 571 4.20 -21.37 22.17
C ARG A 571 5.67 -21.12 22.50
N VAL A 572 6.25 -20.01 22.03
CA VAL A 572 7.65 -19.66 22.35
C VAL A 572 7.83 -19.43 23.85
N ILE A 573 6.89 -18.74 24.49
CA ILE A 573 6.90 -18.52 25.93
C ILE A 573 6.76 -19.85 26.68
N ARG A 574 5.89 -20.75 26.21
CA ARG A 574 5.73 -22.10 26.76
C ARG A 574 7.05 -22.90 26.65
N ILE A 575 7.73 -22.84 25.53
CA ILE A 575 9.05 -23.48 25.32
C ILE A 575 10.06 -22.94 26.33
N ASP A 576 10.15 -21.62 26.53
CA ASP A 576 11.06 -21.01 27.50
C ASP A 576 10.72 -21.43 28.94
N ALA A 577 9.45 -21.46 29.29
CA ALA A 577 8.98 -21.91 30.61
C ALA A 577 9.29 -23.39 30.87
N LEU A 578 9.13 -24.27 29.87
CA LEU A 578 9.48 -25.68 29.97
C LEU A 578 10.99 -25.86 30.21
N TYR A 579 11.82 -25.08 29.52
CA TYR A 579 13.26 -25.06 29.77
C TYR A 579 13.58 -24.56 31.21
N GLY A 580 12.89 -23.54 31.68
CA GLY A 580 13.02 -23.06 33.06
C GLY A 580 12.66 -24.13 34.11
N LEU A 581 11.73 -25.03 33.79
CA LEU A 581 11.34 -26.18 34.61
C LEU A 581 12.23 -27.42 34.44
N LYS A 582 13.27 -27.37 33.60
CA LYS A 582 14.12 -28.50 33.22
C LYS A 582 13.37 -29.64 32.51
N ARG A 583 12.25 -29.33 31.84
CA ARG A 583 11.47 -30.25 31.01
C ARG A 583 11.96 -30.18 29.56
N ASP A 584 13.26 -30.41 29.37
CA ASP A 584 13.98 -30.15 28.11
C ASP A 584 13.44 -30.97 26.93
N SER A 585 13.01 -32.22 27.15
CA SER A 585 12.45 -33.08 26.11
C SER A 585 11.14 -32.54 25.53
N GLU A 586 10.28 -31.99 26.36
CA GLU A 586 9.00 -31.40 25.94
C GLU A 586 9.23 -30.05 25.23
N ALA A 587 10.15 -29.23 25.77
CA ALA A 587 10.54 -27.98 25.13
C ALA A 587 11.08 -28.19 23.71
N LEU A 588 11.97 -29.18 23.52
CA LEU A 588 12.51 -29.55 22.21
C LEU A 588 11.43 -30.04 21.24
N GLN A 589 10.49 -30.87 21.73
CA GLN A 589 9.37 -31.33 20.91
C GLN A 589 8.49 -30.17 20.41
N ASP A 590 8.20 -29.21 21.27
CA ASP A 590 7.41 -28.04 20.91
C ASP A 590 8.15 -27.12 19.96
N GLU A 591 9.45 -26.91 20.18
CA GLU A 591 10.28 -26.13 19.25
C GLU A 591 10.36 -26.81 17.88
N ASP A 592 10.57 -28.12 17.83
CA ASP A 592 10.60 -28.86 16.56
C ASP A 592 9.27 -28.77 15.80
N ARG A 593 8.13 -28.83 16.49
CA ARG A 593 6.81 -28.61 15.87
C ARG A 593 6.69 -27.20 15.30
N LEU A 594 7.08 -26.20 16.10
CA LEU A 594 7.03 -24.79 15.69
C LEU A 594 7.92 -24.54 14.47
N LEU A 595 9.12 -25.12 14.42
CA LEU A 595 10.05 -24.99 13.30
C LEU A 595 9.57 -25.69 12.03
N LYS A 596 8.85 -26.81 12.15
CA LYS A 596 8.22 -27.50 11.00
C LYS A 596 7.08 -26.69 10.39
N GLU A 597 6.34 -25.94 11.22
CA GLU A 597 5.29 -25.03 10.74
C GLU A 597 5.88 -23.79 10.03
N ASP A 598 7.13 -23.44 10.36
CA ASP A 598 7.92 -22.33 9.80
C ASP A 598 7.12 -21.02 9.65
N PRO A 599 6.55 -20.48 10.75
CA PRO A 599 5.72 -19.28 10.66
C PRO A 599 6.56 -18.08 10.14
N PRO A 600 6.08 -17.30 9.18
CA PRO A 600 6.83 -16.17 8.62
C PRO A 600 6.80 -14.94 9.54
N LEU A 601 7.16 -15.12 10.82
CA LEU A 601 7.10 -14.13 11.89
C LEU A 601 8.49 -13.95 12.50
N PHE A 602 9.16 -12.85 12.21
CA PHE A 602 10.55 -12.61 12.64
C PHE A 602 10.74 -12.67 14.14
N HIS A 603 9.77 -12.16 14.93
CA HIS A 603 9.85 -12.12 16.38
C HIS A 603 9.92 -13.52 17.01
N ILE A 604 9.26 -14.50 16.42
CA ILE A 604 9.31 -15.90 16.88
C ILE A 604 10.75 -16.42 16.85
N TYR A 605 11.43 -16.27 15.73
CA TYR A 605 12.81 -16.69 15.58
C TYR A 605 13.78 -15.84 16.40
N THR A 606 13.46 -14.56 16.60
CA THR A 606 14.23 -13.68 17.48
C THR A 606 14.21 -14.22 18.92
N HIS A 607 13.03 -14.51 19.47
CA HIS A 607 12.90 -15.03 20.83
C HIS A 607 13.49 -16.44 20.97
N LEU A 608 13.27 -17.35 20.02
CA LEU A 608 13.93 -18.66 20.00
C LEU A 608 15.45 -18.52 19.98
N GLY A 609 16.00 -17.57 19.22
CA GLY A 609 17.43 -17.28 19.22
C GLY A 609 17.94 -16.86 20.59
N TRP A 610 17.21 -16.01 21.32
CA TRP A 610 17.56 -15.60 22.68
C TRP A 610 17.45 -16.76 23.68
N ILE A 611 16.44 -17.64 23.57
CA ILE A 611 16.32 -18.86 24.39
C ILE A 611 17.56 -19.75 24.19
N ARG A 612 17.93 -20.02 22.93
CA ARG A 612 19.11 -20.85 22.63
C ARG A 612 20.41 -20.21 23.10
N LEU A 613 20.54 -18.88 22.96
CA LEU A 613 21.71 -18.15 23.45
C LEU A 613 21.84 -18.23 24.98
N ALA A 614 20.74 -18.07 25.71
CA ALA A 614 20.70 -18.20 27.17
C ALA A 614 21.08 -19.61 27.65
N ARG A 615 20.87 -20.64 26.83
CA ARG A 615 21.25 -22.02 27.09
C ARG A 615 22.67 -22.37 26.66
N GLY A 616 23.40 -21.42 26.05
CA GLY A 616 24.76 -21.63 25.55
C GLY A 616 24.86 -22.22 24.15
N ASP A 617 23.75 -22.51 23.49
CA ASP A 617 23.65 -23.09 22.13
C ASP A 617 23.90 -22.02 21.06
N ARG A 618 25.12 -21.49 20.99
CA ARG A 618 25.46 -20.36 20.10
C ARG A 618 25.19 -20.63 18.63
N ALA A 619 25.43 -21.85 18.15
CA ALA A 619 25.24 -22.23 16.75
C ALA A 619 23.74 -22.17 16.37
N GLU A 620 22.89 -22.80 17.18
CA GLU A 620 21.42 -22.76 16.99
C GLU A 620 20.87 -21.36 17.17
N ALA A 621 21.35 -20.61 18.16
CA ALA A 621 20.97 -19.20 18.33
C ALA A 621 21.26 -18.38 17.08
N ALA A 622 22.47 -18.50 16.51
CA ALA A 622 22.82 -17.81 15.27
C ALA A 622 21.93 -18.22 14.08
N ALA A 623 21.56 -19.50 13.98
CA ALA A 623 20.65 -19.98 12.95
C ALA A 623 19.26 -19.34 13.08
N ARG A 624 18.71 -19.26 14.29
CA ARG A 624 17.42 -18.61 14.57
C ARG A 624 17.46 -17.11 14.26
N PHE A 625 18.49 -16.39 14.71
CA PHE A 625 18.64 -14.96 14.40
C PHE A 625 18.78 -14.69 12.89
N ARG A 626 19.53 -15.52 12.14
CA ARG A 626 19.56 -15.40 10.67
C ARG A 626 18.18 -15.63 10.05
N ARG A 627 17.39 -16.58 10.59
CA ARG A 627 16.01 -16.80 10.13
C ARG A 627 15.13 -15.59 10.43
N ALA A 628 15.26 -14.98 11.61
CA ALA A 628 14.56 -13.73 11.95
C ALA A 628 14.90 -12.61 10.96
N LEU A 629 16.21 -12.41 10.68
CA LEU A 629 16.70 -11.40 9.74
C LEU A 629 16.31 -11.68 8.28
N HIS A 630 16.02 -12.92 7.93
CA HIS A 630 15.42 -13.25 6.63
C HIS A 630 14.02 -12.65 6.47
N TYR A 631 13.21 -12.66 7.54
CA TYR A 631 11.87 -12.07 7.52
C TYR A 631 11.88 -10.56 7.77
N GLN A 632 12.76 -10.09 8.65
CA GLN A 632 12.92 -8.65 8.96
C GLN A 632 14.40 -8.28 9.05
N PRO A 633 15.02 -7.83 7.93
CA PRO A 633 16.45 -7.54 7.86
C PRO A 633 16.94 -6.42 8.77
N ASP A 634 16.07 -5.51 9.19
CA ASP A 634 16.35 -4.34 10.04
C ASP A 634 16.05 -4.57 11.54
N SER A 635 15.73 -5.80 11.94
CA SER A 635 15.47 -6.15 13.35
C SER A 635 16.72 -5.98 14.21
N GLN A 636 16.75 -4.89 15.00
CA GLN A 636 17.87 -4.58 15.90
C GLN A 636 18.11 -5.69 16.93
N LEU A 637 17.04 -6.24 17.52
CA LEU A 637 17.11 -7.33 18.48
C LEU A 637 17.73 -8.60 17.88
N ALA A 638 17.38 -8.93 16.64
CA ALA A 638 17.93 -10.10 15.96
C ALA A 638 19.40 -9.87 15.56
N MET A 639 19.76 -8.65 15.11
CA MET A 639 21.15 -8.29 14.81
C MET A 639 22.04 -8.34 16.05
N GLN A 640 21.59 -7.76 17.16
CA GLN A 640 22.29 -7.82 18.44
C GLN A 640 22.49 -9.28 18.90
N GLY A 641 21.41 -10.09 18.85
CA GLY A 641 21.49 -11.51 19.21
C GLY A 641 22.46 -12.29 18.33
N LEU A 642 22.47 -12.05 17.02
CA LEU A 642 23.40 -12.69 16.09
C LEU A 642 24.84 -12.31 16.40
N SER A 643 25.14 -11.04 16.66
CA SER A 643 26.48 -10.56 17.04
C SER A 643 26.99 -11.28 18.29
N LEU A 644 26.17 -11.37 19.34
CA LEU A 644 26.51 -12.09 20.58
C LEU A 644 26.71 -13.60 20.36
N ALA A 645 25.87 -14.22 19.53
CA ALA A 645 26.00 -15.65 19.20
C ALA A 645 27.29 -15.95 18.44
N GLN A 646 27.79 -15.01 17.64
CA GLN A 646 29.05 -15.11 16.89
C GLN A 646 30.29 -14.76 17.72
N GLY A 647 30.13 -14.37 18.98
CA GLY A 647 31.28 -14.11 19.88
C GLY A 647 31.81 -12.67 19.82
N ALA A 648 31.14 -11.75 19.13
CA ALA A 648 31.48 -10.34 19.22
C ALA A 648 31.12 -9.79 20.62
N ALA A 649 31.99 -8.94 21.18
CA ALA A 649 31.70 -8.24 22.43
C ALA A 649 30.42 -7.38 22.24
N SER A 650 29.60 -7.28 23.30
CA SER A 650 28.45 -6.35 23.26
C SER A 650 28.95 -4.94 22.94
N PRO A 651 28.27 -4.24 22.01
CA PRO A 651 28.59 -2.85 21.71
C PRO A 651 28.37 -1.94 22.91
#